data_ce8f11626117b27dbc51dea7d3ae22db
#
_entry.id   ce8f11626117b27dbc51dea7d3ae22db
#
_cell.length_a   1.000
_cell.length_b   1.000
_cell.length_c   1.000
_cell.angle_alpha   90.00
_cell.angle_beta   90.00
_cell.angle_gamma   90.00
#
_symmetry.space_group_name_H-M   'P 1'
#
loop_
_entity.id
_entity.type
_entity.pdbx_description
1 polymer ?
#
loop_
_entity_poly.entity_id
_entity_poly.type
_entity_poly.pdbx_seq_one_letter_code
_entity_poly.pdbx_strand_id
1 'polypeptide(L)'
;MPPSAHWGKRPRSGDSEEAFVRFSELSPAAKMERRREERGEKKERERTLAYFKSVQRALEEHGSGGGDAGALASIVDGFFSELLKLLKADSTFYVLRNGTACRVIELALTSALLLHVKSLLYVFLGHICDLMVSPVASFTLETLLAALSQGLSALGETNPEGLVAELTEGGVGTHVGSGVPSSATLVRSMADELCERAEDLIVHDIGGRALRSVVMMLGGRAIRQAPQPPHPVAFPDVLGTLAEAIMKALEDGYGREYNTANAAESWMAAVQAPATSLVVQSLLRVSDEGSVVDRCVRQRIEALSYKGKPLLHHLLVDPLGCHVFQSYVQVPPPAAVVEAGDMAAARATAAASPSVSSAAKASANEASTAEEFKGKEEGELLVPGGADSCCWSRAAELVLLEVDNLLKPGSDLVAQTGYVLQDLVLYAPATLHLQWLWRRLLSPRLLLLFDVPALTAVLVQAVKRCAFEGVLLRPTGLAAQLRDAAGSDAVSTATAAAEAQNEVSHHGTVLPADVLSMLRKEAALHVRYSPVPIAFQSAVCARVCELAKQRAAKGAAQYLLVDGALSEKGHEVARYLMHLHPSASKLLQHSLDKLQREDLVAVVCHQKGSQFMQQYIKVAALATPTSAATAGDNAGDAKGPLMRLFRRLQSSLSTLIYDKYAAFMVETLYECASLGVKEALVKALVPIYQDMRKLSPSAGVAGAPAASEDGVEHAPQEPATAEEGEAAGNAEVASPSPTQQRFIAYKVMSRCCVEQYVHRKEDWTKLALRQCQVQQLLRRMLLSE
;
A
#
# COMPACT_ATOMS: atom_id res chain seq x y z
N MET A 1 1.68 -9.65 -35.09
CA MET A 1 0.41 -8.92 -35.08
C MET A 1 -0.64 -9.82 -35.68
N PRO A 2 -1.66 -10.28 -34.96
CA PRO A 2 -2.79 -10.97 -35.54
C PRO A 2 -3.66 -9.97 -36.33
N PRO A 3 -4.32 -10.40 -37.40
CA PRO A 3 -5.14 -9.52 -38.21
C PRO A 3 -6.36 -9.05 -37.42
N SER A 4 -6.65 -7.77 -37.52
CA SER A 4 -7.84 -7.13 -36.96
C SER A 4 -9.09 -7.84 -37.44
N ALA A 5 -9.81 -8.51 -36.52
CA ALA A 5 -11.09 -9.13 -36.80
C ALA A 5 -12.10 -8.06 -37.22
N HIS A 6 -12.50 -8.12 -38.48
CA HIS A 6 -13.64 -7.37 -39.02
C HIS A 6 -14.91 -7.89 -38.34
N TRP A 7 -15.45 -7.14 -37.40
CA TRP A 7 -16.76 -7.37 -36.82
C TRP A 7 -17.84 -7.28 -37.88
N GLY A 8 -18.23 -8.41 -38.40
CA GLY A 8 -19.41 -8.53 -39.24
C GLY A 8 -20.65 -8.18 -38.40
N LYS A 9 -21.44 -7.22 -38.90
CA LYS A 9 -22.73 -6.85 -38.34
C LYS A 9 -23.60 -8.11 -38.22
N ARG A 10 -23.77 -8.65 -37.01
CA ARG A 10 -24.80 -9.68 -36.75
C ARG A 10 -26.19 -9.06 -36.98
N PRO A 11 -27.11 -9.75 -37.68
CA PRO A 11 -28.50 -9.29 -37.81
C PRO A 11 -29.16 -9.35 -36.44
N ARG A 12 -29.74 -8.24 -35.97
CA ARG A 12 -30.62 -8.18 -34.80
C ARG A 12 -31.80 -9.10 -35.03
N SER A 13 -31.97 -10.12 -34.19
CA SER A 13 -33.14 -10.96 -34.16
C SER A 13 -34.32 -10.16 -33.58
N GLY A 14 -35.33 -9.93 -34.41
CA GLY A 14 -36.71 -9.82 -34.01
C GLY A 14 -37.13 -8.58 -33.25
N ASP A 15 -37.13 -7.43 -33.91
CA ASP A 15 -38.10 -6.38 -33.62
C ASP A 15 -38.58 -5.79 -34.95
N SER A 16 -39.89 -5.67 -35.06
CA SER A 16 -40.69 -5.09 -36.13
C SER A 16 -39.86 -4.38 -37.22
N GLU A 17 -39.88 -4.93 -38.43
CA GLU A 17 -39.51 -4.24 -39.66
C GLU A 17 -40.37 -2.97 -39.83
N GLU A 18 -40.11 -1.93 -39.06
CA GLU A 18 -40.31 -0.59 -39.59
C GLU A 18 -39.27 -0.43 -40.64
N ALA A 19 -39.67 -0.63 -41.88
CA ALA A 19 -38.86 -0.52 -43.07
C ALA A 19 -38.07 0.78 -42.98
N PHE A 20 -36.73 0.67 -42.80
CA PHE A 20 -35.82 1.82 -42.72
C PHE A 20 -35.87 2.52 -44.08
N VAL A 21 -36.86 3.41 -44.26
CA VAL A 21 -37.00 4.22 -45.50
C VAL A 21 -35.75 5.11 -45.57
N ARG A 22 -34.92 4.86 -46.60
CA ARG A 22 -33.72 5.64 -46.81
C ARG A 22 -34.09 7.11 -46.95
N PHE A 23 -33.32 8.00 -46.36
CA PHE A 23 -33.57 9.46 -46.39
C PHE A 23 -33.75 9.95 -47.82
N SER A 24 -33.14 9.33 -48.83
CA SER A 24 -33.32 9.62 -50.25
C SER A 24 -34.74 9.36 -50.79
N GLU A 25 -35.46 8.42 -50.17
CA GLU A 25 -36.75 7.92 -50.61
C GLU A 25 -37.93 8.67 -49.97
N LEU A 26 -37.65 9.52 -48.97
CA LEU A 26 -38.64 10.34 -48.29
C LEU A 26 -39.13 11.46 -49.23
N SER A 27 -40.43 11.81 -49.09
CA SER A 27 -40.98 12.99 -49.74
C SER A 27 -40.28 14.27 -49.24
N PRO A 28 -40.32 15.38 -50.02
CA PRO A 28 -39.72 16.65 -49.59
C PRO A 28 -40.27 17.14 -48.23
N ALA A 29 -41.57 16.97 -47.98
CA ALA A 29 -42.18 17.31 -46.71
C ALA A 29 -41.66 16.46 -45.56
N ALA A 30 -41.61 15.13 -45.73
CA ALA A 30 -41.06 14.20 -44.74
C ALA A 30 -39.55 14.44 -44.49
N LYS A 31 -38.77 14.83 -45.50
CA LYS A 31 -37.38 15.24 -45.32
C LYS A 31 -37.23 16.51 -44.49
N MET A 32 -38.12 17.47 -44.69
CA MET A 32 -38.14 18.71 -43.88
C MET A 32 -38.54 18.45 -42.45
N GLU A 33 -39.53 17.61 -42.22
CA GLU A 33 -40.01 17.23 -40.90
C GLU A 33 -38.91 16.49 -40.13
N ARG A 34 -38.27 15.47 -40.72
CA ARG A 34 -37.14 14.74 -40.12
C ARG A 34 -35.95 15.65 -39.80
N ARG A 35 -35.60 16.61 -40.69
CA ARG A 35 -34.57 17.62 -40.37
C ARG A 35 -34.98 18.57 -39.26
N ARG A 36 -36.27 18.84 -39.07
CA ARG A 36 -36.78 19.67 -37.97
C ARG A 36 -36.69 18.91 -36.66
N GLU A 37 -37.07 17.65 -36.68
CA GLU A 37 -36.91 16.71 -35.54
C GLU A 37 -35.46 16.59 -35.12
N GLU A 38 -34.55 16.27 -36.07
CA GLU A 38 -33.09 16.15 -35.82
C GLU A 38 -32.48 17.45 -35.25
N ARG A 39 -32.94 18.63 -35.71
CA ARG A 39 -32.53 19.92 -35.13
C ARG A 39 -33.11 20.12 -33.72
N GLY A 40 -34.32 19.69 -33.49
CA GLY A 40 -34.97 19.70 -32.15
C GLY A 40 -34.20 18.86 -31.15
N GLU A 41 -33.93 17.59 -31.52
CA GLU A 41 -33.12 16.67 -30.72
C GLU A 41 -31.72 17.20 -30.42
N LYS A 42 -31.05 17.75 -31.45
CA LYS A 42 -29.70 18.33 -31.27
C LYS A 42 -29.72 19.48 -30.26
N LYS A 43 -30.72 20.37 -30.35
CA LYS A 43 -30.88 21.50 -29.43
C LYS A 43 -31.18 21.04 -28.01
N GLU A 44 -31.95 19.97 -27.86
CA GLU A 44 -32.27 19.37 -26.56
C GLU A 44 -31.01 18.74 -25.93
N ARG A 45 -30.23 17.99 -26.72
CA ARG A 45 -28.94 17.44 -26.28
C ARG A 45 -27.96 18.53 -25.85
N GLU A 46 -27.88 19.64 -26.59
CA GLU A 46 -27.03 20.79 -26.23
C GLU A 46 -27.47 21.43 -24.91
N ARG A 47 -28.80 21.56 -24.65
CA ARG A 47 -29.35 22.07 -23.38
C ARG A 47 -29.02 21.13 -22.22
N THR A 48 -29.19 19.82 -22.43
CA THR A 48 -28.87 18.81 -21.42
C THR A 48 -27.38 18.87 -21.06
N LEU A 49 -26.49 18.96 -22.02
CA LEU A 49 -25.05 19.09 -21.76
C LEU A 49 -24.68 20.39 -21.06
N ALA A 50 -25.35 21.51 -21.38
CA ALA A 50 -25.16 22.78 -20.68
C ALA A 50 -25.60 22.68 -19.20
N TYR A 51 -26.70 21.97 -18.91
CA TYR A 51 -27.12 21.66 -17.54
C TYR A 51 -26.07 20.85 -16.80
N PHE A 52 -25.56 19.75 -17.38
CA PHE A 52 -24.50 18.94 -16.74
C PHE A 52 -23.26 19.77 -16.42
N LYS A 53 -22.81 20.65 -17.33
CA LYS A 53 -21.69 21.55 -17.05
C LYS A 53 -21.95 22.53 -15.92
N SER A 54 -23.19 23.01 -15.76
CA SER A 54 -23.55 23.89 -14.63
C SER A 54 -23.53 23.14 -13.31
N VAL A 55 -24.01 21.89 -13.31
CA VAL A 55 -23.97 21.01 -12.12
C VAL A 55 -22.52 20.66 -11.76
N GLN A 56 -21.69 20.34 -12.74
CA GLN A 56 -20.25 20.08 -12.51
C GLN A 56 -19.61 21.23 -11.75
N ARG A 57 -19.80 22.46 -12.23
CA ARG A 57 -19.25 23.64 -11.58
C ARG A 57 -19.75 23.79 -10.14
N ALA A 58 -21.06 23.61 -9.93
CA ALA A 58 -21.65 23.69 -8.59
C ALA A 58 -21.08 22.60 -7.64
N LEU A 59 -20.87 21.38 -8.12
CA LEU A 59 -20.28 20.29 -7.34
C LEU A 59 -18.80 20.58 -7.00
N GLU A 60 -18.03 21.11 -7.95
CA GLU A 60 -16.62 21.48 -7.75
C GLU A 60 -16.47 22.66 -6.77
N GLU A 61 -17.32 23.68 -6.86
CA GLU A 61 -17.34 24.85 -5.97
C GLU A 61 -17.66 24.46 -4.52
N HIS A 62 -18.59 23.55 -4.30
CA HIS A 62 -19.03 23.14 -2.95
C HIS A 62 -18.26 21.93 -2.41
N GLY A 63 -17.61 21.15 -3.27
CA GLY A 63 -16.81 19.97 -2.89
C GLY A 63 -15.38 20.28 -2.44
N SER A 64 -14.85 21.49 -2.73
CA SER A 64 -13.44 21.85 -2.49
C SER A 64 -13.13 22.35 -1.07
N GLY A 65 -13.80 21.81 -0.03
CA GLY A 65 -13.28 21.87 1.35
C GLY A 65 -13.73 23.05 2.23
N GLY A 66 -14.68 23.88 1.78
CA GLY A 66 -15.19 25.00 2.58
C GLY A 66 -16.68 25.30 2.42
N GLY A 67 -17.38 24.49 1.60
CA GLY A 67 -18.78 24.70 1.30
C GLY A 67 -19.72 24.16 2.37
N ASP A 68 -20.94 24.72 2.42
CA ASP A 68 -22.03 24.22 3.25
C ASP A 68 -22.43 22.79 2.79
N ALA A 69 -22.24 21.78 3.65
CA ALA A 69 -22.60 20.40 3.39
C ALA A 69 -24.10 20.23 3.03
N GLY A 70 -24.97 21.08 3.58
CA GLY A 70 -26.40 21.10 3.25
C GLY A 70 -26.66 21.57 1.82
N ALA A 71 -25.89 22.55 1.33
CA ALA A 71 -26.01 23.03 -0.04
C ALA A 71 -25.55 21.95 -1.03
N LEU A 72 -24.45 21.26 -0.74
CA LEU A 72 -23.96 20.14 -1.57
C LEU A 72 -25.01 19.01 -1.65
N ALA A 73 -25.58 18.60 -0.52
CA ALA A 73 -26.62 17.57 -0.49
C ALA A 73 -27.84 17.98 -1.35
N SER A 74 -28.31 19.23 -1.26
CA SER A 74 -29.43 19.72 -2.07
C SER A 74 -29.11 19.72 -3.58
N ILE A 75 -27.89 20.07 -3.97
CA ILE A 75 -27.43 20.01 -5.39
C ILE A 75 -27.46 18.55 -5.88
N VAL A 76 -26.94 17.62 -5.08
CA VAL A 76 -26.89 16.19 -5.40
C VAL A 76 -28.28 15.61 -5.53
N ASP A 77 -29.18 15.88 -4.59
CA ASP A 77 -30.57 15.42 -4.61
C ASP A 77 -31.34 15.95 -5.85
N GLY A 78 -31.21 17.26 -6.14
CA GLY A 78 -31.78 17.87 -7.32
C GLY A 78 -31.26 17.27 -8.62
N PHE A 79 -29.95 17.05 -8.68
CA PHE A 79 -29.30 16.44 -9.85
C PHE A 79 -29.77 15.00 -10.10
N PHE A 80 -29.79 14.13 -9.07
CA PHE A 80 -30.28 12.76 -9.24
C PHE A 80 -31.76 12.70 -9.58
N SER A 81 -32.60 13.60 -9.04
CA SER A 81 -34.00 13.68 -9.42
C SER A 81 -34.19 13.95 -10.92
N GLU A 82 -33.44 14.91 -11.48
CA GLU A 82 -33.51 15.22 -12.91
C GLU A 82 -32.84 14.14 -13.79
N LEU A 83 -31.68 13.60 -13.36
CA LEU A 83 -31.01 12.51 -14.05
C LEU A 83 -31.91 11.28 -14.22
N LEU A 84 -32.60 10.86 -13.14
CA LEU A 84 -33.50 9.72 -13.18
C LEU A 84 -34.71 9.95 -14.10
N LYS A 85 -35.23 11.20 -14.21
CA LYS A 85 -36.26 11.55 -15.18
C LYS A 85 -35.75 11.44 -16.61
N LEU A 86 -34.57 11.97 -16.88
CA LEU A 86 -33.91 11.90 -18.20
C LEU A 86 -33.67 10.45 -18.64
N LEU A 87 -33.13 9.61 -17.74
CA LEU A 87 -32.83 8.22 -18.05
C LEU A 87 -34.08 7.36 -18.25
N LYS A 88 -35.18 7.64 -17.50
CA LYS A 88 -36.46 6.95 -17.68
C LYS A 88 -37.19 7.38 -18.98
N ALA A 89 -36.96 8.59 -19.42
CA ALA A 89 -37.53 9.10 -20.67
C ALA A 89 -36.80 8.66 -21.93
N ASP A 90 -35.49 8.30 -21.79
CA ASP A 90 -34.62 7.96 -22.91
C ASP A 90 -34.14 6.51 -22.83
N SER A 91 -34.81 5.63 -23.57
CA SER A 91 -34.43 4.21 -23.68
C SER A 91 -33.04 3.98 -24.33
N THR A 92 -32.46 5.01 -24.96
CA THR A 92 -31.15 4.88 -25.66
C THR A 92 -29.97 5.22 -24.76
N PHE A 93 -30.21 5.76 -23.57
CA PHE A 93 -29.18 6.21 -22.61
C PHE A 93 -28.12 7.11 -23.26
N TYR A 94 -28.53 8.01 -24.15
CA TYR A 94 -27.57 8.88 -24.89
C TYR A 94 -26.68 9.70 -23.95
N VAL A 95 -27.18 10.04 -22.77
CA VAL A 95 -26.42 10.75 -21.72
C VAL A 95 -25.19 9.97 -21.31
N LEU A 96 -25.30 8.65 -21.17
CA LEU A 96 -24.20 7.76 -20.79
C LEU A 96 -23.21 7.46 -21.95
N ARG A 97 -23.50 7.91 -23.15
CA ARG A 97 -22.55 7.89 -24.28
C ARG A 97 -21.68 9.14 -24.36
N ASN A 98 -21.97 10.13 -23.48
CA ASN A 98 -21.26 11.40 -23.46
C ASN A 98 -20.29 11.46 -22.26
N GLY A 99 -18.97 11.56 -22.54
CA GLY A 99 -17.93 11.56 -21.51
C GLY A 99 -18.03 12.71 -20.51
N THR A 100 -18.55 13.89 -20.91
CA THR A 100 -18.75 15.00 -19.99
C THR A 100 -19.90 14.69 -19.01
N ALA A 101 -21.02 14.15 -19.52
CA ALA A 101 -22.15 13.78 -18.68
C ALA A 101 -21.78 12.65 -17.70
N CYS A 102 -21.06 11.62 -18.18
CA CYS A 102 -20.56 10.53 -17.32
C CYS A 102 -19.68 11.05 -16.18
N ARG A 103 -18.73 11.95 -16.47
CA ARG A 103 -17.88 12.53 -15.42
C ARG A 103 -18.66 13.29 -14.35
N VAL A 104 -19.73 14.00 -14.75
CA VAL A 104 -20.60 14.70 -13.78
C VAL A 104 -21.37 13.72 -12.92
N ILE A 105 -21.86 12.63 -13.52
CA ILE A 105 -22.54 11.55 -12.77
C ILE A 105 -21.55 10.90 -11.79
N GLU A 106 -20.33 10.58 -12.25
CA GLU A 106 -19.28 10.01 -11.41
C GLU A 106 -18.92 10.93 -10.24
N LEU A 107 -18.79 12.23 -10.48
CA LEU A 107 -18.53 13.22 -9.44
C LEU A 107 -19.70 13.29 -8.43
N ALA A 108 -20.95 13.32 -8.91
CA ALA A 108 -22.13 13.33 -8.04
C ALA A 108 -22.25 12.05 -7.21
N LEU A 109 -21.85 10.89 -7.75
CA LEU A 109 -21.87 9.60 -7.05
C LEU A 109 -20.93 9.58 -5.84
N THR A 110 -19.86 10.37 -5.81
CA THR A 110 -18.95 10.45 -4.64
C THR A 110 -19.61 11.01 -3.39
N SER A 111 -20.70 11.78 -3.55
CA SER A 111 -21.46 12.40 -2.46
C SER A 111 -22.93 11.92 -2.42
N ALA A 112 -23.26 10.87 -3.17
CA ALA A 112 -24.61 10.36 -3.30
C ALA A 112 -25.04 9.56 -2.07
N LEU A 113 -26.30 9.69 -1.68
CA LEU A 113 -26.92 8.81 -0.69
C LEU A 113 -27.17 7.42 -1.30
N LEU A 114 -27.22 6.37 -0.45
CA LEU A 114 -27.50 5.01 -0.87
C LEU A 114 -28.79 4.90 -1.71
N LEU A 115 -29.82 5.67 -1.41
CA LEU A 115 -31.06 5.71 -2.19
C LEU A 115 -30.83 6.17 -3.64
N HIS A 116 -30.01 7.18 -3.87
CA HIS A 116 -29.68 7.65 -5.23
C HIS A 116 -28.94 6.56 -6.02
N VAL A 117 -27.96 5.92 -5.38
CA VAL A 117 -27.19 4.84 -5.96
C VAL A 117 -28.08 3.67 -6.36
N LYS A 118 -28.96 3.23 -5.46
CA LYS A 118 -29.94 2.16 -5.70
C LYS A 118 -30.93 2.52 -6.83
N SER A 119 -31.44 3.76 -6.81
CA SER A 119 -32.38 4.25 -7.81
C SER A 119 -31.74 4.25 -9.22
N LEU A 120 -30.47 4.63 -9.30
CA LEU A 120 -29.74 4.63 -10.56
C LEU A 120 -29.46 3.20 -11.03
N LEU A 121 -29.03 2.30 -10.13
CA LEU A 121 -28.85 0.90 -10.44
C LEU A 121 -30.16 0.26 -10.93
N TYR A 122 -31.27 0.55 -10.28
CA TYR A 122 -32.59 0.06 -10.67
C TYR A 122 -32.99 0.49 -12.10
N VAL A 123 -32.64 1.71 -12.50
CA VAL A 123 -32.89 2.20 -13.88
C VAL A 123 -31.96 1.52 -14.88
N PHE A 124 -30.79 1.08 -14.46
CA PHE A 124 -29.82 0.41 -15.33
C PHE A 124 -30.11 -1.08 -15.58
N LEU A 125 -30.95 -1.70 -14.73
CA LEU A 125 -31.33 -3.12 -14.94
C LEU A 125 -31.99 -3.31 -16.31
N GLY A 126 -31.62 -4.41 -16.98
CA GLY A 126 -31.99 -4.71 -18.35
C GLY A 126 -31.04 -4.09 -19.40
N HIS A 127 -30.07 -3.24 -18.97
CA HIS A 127 -29.10 -2.58 -19.85
C HIS A 127 -27.67 -2.68 -19.31
N ILE A 128 -27.44 -3.39 -18.22
CA ILE A 128 -26.13 -3.50 -17.54
C ILE A 128 -25.06 -4.00 -18.51
N CYS A 129 -25.35 -5.04 -19.27
CA CYS A 129 -24.39 -5.61 -20.23
C CYS A 129 -23.99 -4.62 -21.33
N ASP A 130 -24.94 -3.82 -21.82
CA ASP A 130 -24.67 -2.81 -22.85
C ASP A 130 -23.84 -1.63 -22.28
N LEU A 131 -24.07 -1.27 -21.00
CA LEU A 131 -23.27 -0.26 -20.30
C LEU A 131 -21.85 -0.76 -20.05
N MET A 132 -21.69 -2.04 -19.70
CA MET A 132 -20.37 -2.64 -19.44
C MET A 132 -19.45 -2.65 -20.67
N VAL A 133 -19.98 -2.83 -21.86
CA VAL A 133 -19.20 -2.81 -23.11
C VAL A 133 -18.99 -1.40 -23.66
N SER A 134 -19.63 -0.40 -23.11
CA SER A 134 -19.45 0.99 -23.51
C SER A 134 -18.13 1.56 -23.00
N PRO A 135 -17.31 2.20 -23.86
CA PRO A 135 -16.01 2.76 -23.46
C PRO A 135 -16.13 3.93 -22.47
N VAL A 136 -17.31 4.51 -22.33
CA VAL A 136 -17.55 5.65 -21.45
C VAL A 136 -18.44 5.24 -20.25
N ALA A 137 -19.59 4.61 -20.51
CA ALA A 137 -20.55 4.25 -19.46
C ALA A 137 -20.01 3.18 -18.48
N SER A 138 -19.06 2.35 -18.90
CA SER A 138 -18.45 1.35 -18.03
C SER A 138 -17.77 1.96 -16.80
N PHE A 139 -17.14 3.13 -16.92
CA PHE A 139 -16.55 3.84 -15.78
C PHE A 139 -17.60 4.38 -14.81
N THR A 140 -18.72 4.89 -15.36
CA THR A 140 -19.85 5.33 -14.53
C THR A 140 -20.45 4.16 -13.76
N LEU A 141 -20.56 2.98 -14.38
CA LEU A 141 -21.02 1.76 -13.72
C LEU A 141 -20.03 1.32 -12.62
N GLU A 142 -18.71 1.34 -12.88
CA GLU A 142 -17.69 1.04 -11.86
C GLU A 142 -17.82 1.99 -10.65
N THR A 143 -18.00 3.28 -10.91
CA THR A 143 -18.20 4.29 -9.84
C THR A 143 -19.50 4.07 -9.07
N LEU A 144 -20.58 3.69 -9.76
CA LEU A 144 -21.85 3.35 -9.13
C LEU A 144 -21.71 2.14 -8.18
N LEU A 145 -21.02 1.09 -8.61
CA LEU A 145 -20.77 -0.10 -7.80
C LEU A 145 -19.88 0.23 -6.58
N ALA A 146 -18.88 1.10 -6.76
CA ALA A 146 -18.06 1.59 -5.66
C ALA A 146 -18.89 2.40 -4.65
N ALA A 147 -19.75 3.29 -5.13
CA ALA A 147 -20.66 4.06 -4.28
C ALA A 147 -21.69 3.16 -3.55
N LEU A 148 -22.16 2.09 -4.18
CA LEU A 148 -23.02 1.08 -3.53
C LEU A 148 -22.28 0.40 -2.37
N SER A 149 -21.06 -0.07 -2.60
CA SER A 149 -20.23 -0.70 -1.56
C SER A 149 -19.95 0.24 -0.39
N GLN A 150 -19.60 1.51 -0.67
CA GLN A 150 -19.38 2.54 0.35
C GLN A 150 -20.65 2.85 1.14
N GLY A 151 -21.79 3.02 0.45
CA GLY A 151 -23.07 3.31 1.07
C GLY A 151 -23.56 2.18 1.99
N LEU A 152 -23.37 0.92 1.60
CA LEU A 152 -23.70 -0.24 2.44
C LEU A 152 -22.77 -0.33 3.66
N SER A 153 -21.47 -0.06 3.49
CA SER A 153 -20.52 -0.01 4.60
C SER A 153 -20.91 1.06 5.62
N ALA A 154 -21.18 2.28 5.16
CA ALA A 154 -21.60 3.38 6.03
C ALA A 154 -22.95 3.10 6.73
N LEU A 155 -23.88 2.44 6.04
CA LEU A 155 -25.14 2.00 6.65
C LEU A 155 -24.87 0.99 7.77
N GLY A 156 -23.93 0.06 7.59
CA GLY A 156 -23.56 -0.91 8.62
C GLY A 156 -23.00 -0.28 9.89
N GLU A 157 -22.29 0.85 9.77
CA GLU A 157 -21.79 1.61 10.92
C GLU A 157 -22.88 2.36 11.65
N THR A 158 -23.84 2.94 10.92
CA THR A 158 -24.85 3.85 11.48
C THR A 158 -26.15 3.14 11.84
N ASN A 159 -26.54 2.11 11.10
CA ASN A 159 -27.79 1.37 11.25
C ASN A 159 -27.62 -0.10 10.84
N PRO A 160 -27.11 -0.98 11.73
CA PRO A 160 -26.92 -2.41 11.42
C PRO A 160 -28.20 -3.15 11.04
N GLU A 161 -29.35 -2.81 11.64
CA GLU A 161 -30.65 -3.42 11.29
C GLU A 161 -31.08 -3.02 9.87
N GLY A 162 -30.84 -1.76 9.50
CA GLY A 162 -31.04 -1.28 8.15
C GLY A 162 -30.17 -2.00 7.13
N LEU A 163 -28.91 -2.30 7.48
CA LEU A 163 -28.06 -3.11 6.63
C LEU A 163 -28.62 -4.53 6.41
N VAL A 164 -29.09 -5.19 7.47
CA VAL A 164 -29.71 -6.52 7.36
C VAL A 164 -30.92 -6.46 6.41
N ALA A 165 -31.77 -5.43 6.52
CA ALA A 165 -32.91 -5.24 5.61
C ALA A 165 -32.48 -5.03 4.16
N GLU A 166 -31.38 -4.32 3.90
CA GLU A 166 -30.81 -4.12 2.56
C GLU A 166 -30.18 -5.40 1.99
N LEU A 167 -29.69 -6.29 2.84
CA LEU A 167 -29.09 -7.56 2.44
C LEU A 167 -30.10 -8.71 2.34
N THR A 168 -31.37 -8.48 2.70
CA THR A 168 -32.42 -9.50 2.61
C THR A 168 -33.10 -9.42 1.23
N GLU A 169 -33.09 -10.54 0.51
CA GLU A 169 -33.78 -10.66 -0.79
C GLU A 169 -35.31 -10.57 -0.62
N GLY A 170 -35.95 -9.84 -1.53
CA GLY A 170 -37.39 -9.60 -1.45
C GLY A 170 -37.85 -8.71 -0.27
N GLY A 171 -36.88 -8.25 0.54
CA GLY A 171 -37.13 -7.29 1.63
C GLY A 171 -37.52 -5.93 1.11
N VAL A 172 -38.28 -5.22 1.91
CA VAL A 172 -38.51 -3.78 1.74
C VAL A 172 -37.26 -3.11 2.31
N GLY A 173 -36.39 -2.59 1.42
CA GLY A 173 -35.16 -1.91 1.85
C GLY A 173 -35.45 -0.76 2.83
N THR A 174 -34.39 -0.19 3.40
CA THR A 174 -34.46 0.91 4.41
C THR A 174 -35.30 2.11 3.99
N HIS A 175 -35.56 2.26 2.69
CA HIS A 175 -36.33 3.37 2.11
C HIS A 175 -37.79 2.97 1.79
N VAL A 176 -38.54 2.60 2.83
CA VAL A 176 -39.93 2.23 2.73
C VAL A 176 -40.74 3.37 2.04
N GLY A 177 -41.48 3.02 1.00
CA GLY A 177 -42.27 4.00 0.22
C GLY A 177 -41.56 4.59 -1.00
N SER A 178 -40.27 4.33 -1.21
CA SER A 178 -39.53 4.80 -2.42
C SER A 178 -39.81 3.96 -3.68
N GLY A 179 -40.37 2.74 -3.52
CA GLY A 179 -40.58 1.80 -4.61
C GLY A 179 -39.29 1.18 -5.18
N VAL A 180 -38.13 1.43 -4.53
CA VAL A 180 -36.82 0.86 -4.92
C VAL A 180 -36.58 -0.40 -4.10
N PRO A 181 -36.25 -1.55 -4.75
CA PRO A 181 -35.98 -2.81 -4.05
C PRO A 181 -34.77 -2.74 -3.11
N SER A 182 -34.59 -3.76 -2.26
CA SER A 182 -33.38 -3.91 -1.44
C SER A 182 -32.13 -4.03 -2.30
N SER A 183 -30.98 -3.69 -1.73
CA SER A 183 -29.69 -3.80 -2.43
C SER A 183 -29.38 -5.23 -2.87
N ALA A 184 -29.71 -6.23 -2.04
CA ALA A 184 -29.57 -7.65 -2.41
C ALA A 184 -30.40 -8.02 -3.64
N THR A 185 -31.66 -7.57 -3.71
CA THR A 185 -32.52 -7.81 -4.88
C THR A 185 -31.96 -7.17 -6.15
N LEU A 186 -31.50 -5.92 -6.07
CA LEU A 186 -30.91 -5.21 -7.21
C LEU A 186 -29.61 -5.89 -7.69
N VAL A 187 -28.74 -6.27 -6.76
CA VAL A 187 -27.47 -6.94 -7.05
C VAL A 187 -27.72 -8.33 -7.68
N ARG A 188 -28.73 -9.07 -7.20
CA ARG A 188 -29.11 -10.35 -7.80
C ARG A 188 -29.62 -10.17 -9.22
N SER A 189 -30.56 -9.25 -9.44
CA SER A 189 -31.09 -8.97 -10.79
C SER A 189 -30.00 -8.56 -11.77
N MET A 190 -29.02 -7.76 -11.30
CA MET A 190 -27.84 -7.41 -12.09
C MET A 190 -27.03 -8.66 -12.44
N ALA A 191 -26.77 -9.53 -11.47
CA ALA A 191 -25.99 -10.74 -11.69
C ALA A 191 -26.70 -11.72 -12.64
N ASP A 192 -28.03 -11.86 -12.54
CA ASP A 192 -28.82 -12.68 -13.45
C ASP A 192 -28.65 -12.20 -14.91
N GLU A 193 -28.74 -10.91 -15.16
CA GLU A 193 -28.48 -10.30 -16.49
C GLU A 193 -27.05 -10.59 -16.98
N LEU A 194 -26.06 -10.51 -16.08
CA LEU A 194 -24.66 -10.80 -16.41
C LEU A 194 -24.44 -12.28 -16.72
N CYS A 195 -25.10 -13.19 -16.00
CA CYS A 195 -24.99 -14.62 -16.24
C CYS A 195 -25.51 -15.00 -17.64
N GLU A 196 -26.61 -14.37 -18.12
CA GLU A 196 -27.14 -14.62 -19.45
C GLU A 196 -26.17 -14.23 -20.58
N ARG A 197 -25.32 -13.23 -20.34
CA ARG A 197 -24.38 -12.70 -21.35
C ARG A 197 -22.91 -12.83 -20.96
N ALA A 198 -22.60 -13.74 -20.05
CA ALA A 198 -21.23 -13.92 -19.54
C ALA A 198 -20.22 -14.23 -20.66
N GLU A 199 -20.62 -15.03 -21.68
CA GLU A 199 -19.78 -15.39 -22.83
C GLU A 199 -19.39 -14.15 -23.65
N ASP A 200 -20.33 -13.24 -23.92
CA ASP A 200 -20.05 -12.00 -24.66
C ASP A 200 -19.14 -11.05 -23.88
N LEU A 201 -19.35 -10.96 -22.55
CA LEU A 201 -18.65 -10.03 -21.69
C LEU A 201 -17.21 -10.43 -21.42
N ILE A 202 -16.93 -11.74 -21.24
CA ILE A 202 -15.61 -12.22 -20.86
C ILE A 202 -14.57 -12.05 -21.98
N VAL A 203 -14.99 -12.12 -23.24
CA VAL A 203 -14.12 -11.93 -24.39
C VAL A 203 -14.00 -10.48 -24.81
N HIS A 204 -14.84 -9.58 -24.28
CA HIS A 204 -14.86 -8.16 -24.66
C HIS A 204 -13.92 -7.37 -23.75
N ASP A 205 -12.94 -6.64 -24.33
CA ASP A 205 -11.90 -5.92 -23.57
C ASP A 205 -12.45 -4.99 -22.48
N ILE A 206 -13.48 -4.21 -22.79
CA ILE A 206 -14.11 -3.28 -21.84
C ILE A 206 -15.05 -4.06 -20.90
N GLY A 207 -15.83 -5.00 -21.46
CA GLY A 207 -16.77 -5.83 -20.70
C GLY A 207 -16.09 -6.65 -19.63
N GLY A 208 -14.95 -7.30 -19.95
CA GLY A 208 -14.16 -8.06 -18.99
C GLY A 208 -13.60 -7.20 -17.86
N ARG A 209 -13.14 -5.97 -18.18
CA ARG A 209 -12.72 -5.02 -17.14
C ARG A 209 -13.86 -4.65 -16.20
N ALA A 210 -15.03 -4.33 -16.74
CA ALA A 210 -16.20 -3.98 -15.94
C ALA A 210 -16.70 -5.19 -15.12
N LEU A 211 -16.70 -6.39 -15.70
CA LEU A 211 -17.04 -7.64 -15.02
C LEU A 211 -16.12 -7.91 -13.82
N ARG A 212 -14.82 -7.63 -13.97
CA ARG A 212 -13.88 -7.66 -12.85
C ARG A 212 -14.34 -6.78 -11.68
N SER A 213 -14.81 -5.56 -11.96
CA SER A 213 -15.27 -4.62 -10.92
C SER A 213 -16.52 -5.14 -10.21
N VAL A 214 -17.42 -5.81 -10.93
CA VAL A 214 -18.58 -6.51 -10.33
C VAL A 214 -18.11 -7.63 -9.40
N VAL A 215 -17.21 -8.51 -9.87
CA VAL A 215 -16.66 -9.63 -9.07
C VAL A 215 -16.02 -9.10 -7.78
N MET A 216 -15.22 -8.03 -7.85
CA MET A 216 -14.57 -7.43 -6.69
C MET A 216 -15.60 -6.87 -5.69
N MET A 217 -16.63 -6.18 -6.17
CA MET A 217 -17.72 -5.66 -5.33
C MET A 217 -18.49 -6.79 -4.65
N LEU A 218 -18.88 -7.82 -5.40
CA LEU A 218 -19.59 -8.96 -4.84
C LEU A 218 -18.79 -9.71 -3.78
N GLY A 219 -17.46 -9.76 -3.92
CA GLY A 219 -16.54 -10.33 -2.93
C GLY A 219 -16.18 -9.38 -1.77
N GLY A 220 -16.82 -8.22 -1.64
CA GLY A 220 -16.52 -7.26 -0.58
C GLY A 220 -15.12 -6.65 -0.67
N ARG A 221 -14.53 -6.57 -1.87
CA ARG A 221 -13.20 -5.99 -2.10
C ARG A 221 -13.32 -4.63 -2.79
N ALA A 222 -12.31 -3.80 -2.58
CA ALA A 222 -12.24 -2.51 -3.27
C ALA A 222 -12.21 -2.68 -4.78
N ILE A 223 -12.98 -1.87 -5.48
CA ILE A 223 -12.91 -1.71 -6.93
C ILE A 223 -11.65 -0.85 -7.23
N ARG A 224 -10.98 -1.11 -8.36
CA ARG A 224 -9.62 -0.61 -8.68
C ARG A 224 -9.34 0.87 -8.35
N GLN A 225 -10.33 1.75 -8.39
CA GLN A 225 -10.16 3.19 -8.18
C GLN A 225 -10.80 3.71 -6.90
N ALA A 226 -11.40 2.82 -6.10
CA ALA A 226 -12.07 3.18 -4.87
C ALA A 226 -11.27 2.71 -3.65
N PRO A 227 -11.25 3.47 -2.54
CA PRO A 227 -10.69 3.00 -1.29
C PRO A 227 -11.46 1.78 -0.78
N GLN A 228 -10.77 0.89 -0.04
CA GLN A 228 -11.42 -0.24 0.63
C GLN A 228 -12.44 0.32 1.64
N PRO A 229 -13.71 -0.12 1.57
CA PRO A 229 -14.69 0.29 2.56
C PRO A 229 -14.30 -0.23 3.96
N PRO A 230 -14.56 0.53 5.03
CA PRO A 230 -14.19 0.15 6.41
C PRO A 230 -14.80 -1.18 6.84
N HIS A 231 -16.07 -1.39 6.47
CA HIS A 231 -16.82 -2.62 6.72
C HIS A 231 -17.31 -3.18 5.38
N PRO A 232 -16.48 -3.99 4.69
CA PRO A 232 -16.83 -4.51 3.38
C PRO A 232 -18.03 -5.45 3.47
N VAL A 233 -19.01 -5.26 2.57
CA VAL A 233 -20.19 -6.11 2.42
C VAL A 233 -20.01 -7.00 1.21
N ALA A 234 -20.16 -8.31 1.40
CA ALA A 234 -20.05 -9.31 0.34
C ALA A 234 -21.42 -9.94 0.03
N PHE A 235 -21.57 -10.47 -1.20
CA PHE A 235 -22.75 -11.20 -1.67
C PHE A 235 -22.32 -12.60 -2.16
N PRO A 236 -21.98 -13.53 -1.24
CA PRO A 236 -21.29 -14.78 -1.61
C PRO A 236 -22.12 -15.69 -2.51
N ASP A 237 -23.45 -15.78 -2.30
CA ASP A 237 -24.33 -16.61 -3.11
C ASP A 237 -24.44 -16.08 -4.54
N VAL A 238 -24.60 -14.75 -4.68
CA VAL A 238 -24.66 -14.09 -5.99
C VAL A 238 -23.33 -14.23 -6.72
N LEU A 239 -22.22 -14.04 -6.00
CA LEU A 239 -20.86 -14.21 -6.53
C LEU A 239 -20.65 -15.67 -7.01
N GLY A 240 -21.12 -16.67 -6.23
CA GLY A 240 -21.02 -18.08 -6.60
C GLY A 240 -21.73 -18.37 -7.92
N THR A 241 -22.97 -17.93 -8.08
CA THR A 241 -23.76 -18.10 -9.32
C THR A 241 -23.08 -17.43 -10.52
N LEU A 242 -22.61 -16.20 -10.35
CA LEU A 242 -21.89 -15.47 -11.40
C LEU A 242 -20.57 -16.16 -11.77
N ALA A 243 -19.82 -16.66 -10.79
CA ALA A 243 -18.57 -17.39 -11.02
C ALA A 243 -18.78 -18.67 -11.83
N GLU A 244 -19.84 -19.46 -11.52
CA GLU A 244 -20.21 -20.64 -12.30
C GLU A 244 -20.53 -20.27 -13.76
N ALA A 245 -21.32 -19.22 -13.99
CA ALA A 245 -21.65 -18.74 -15.33
C ALA A 245 -20.39 -18.27 -16.11
N ILE A 246 -19.51 -17.51 -15.45
CA ILE A 246 -18.24 -17.05 -16.04
C ILE A 246 -17.35 -18.24 -16.41
N MET A 247 -17.20 -19.22 -15.52
CA MET A 247 -16.34 -20.38 -15.79
C MET A 247 -16.89 -21.27 -16.90
N LYS A 248 -18.19 -21.46 -16.94
CA LYS A 248 -18.86 -22.14 -18.04
C LYS A 248 -18.66 -21.40 -19.37
N ALA A 249 -18.85 -20.09 -19.38
CA ALA A 249 -18.63 -19.25 -20.55
C ALA A 249 -17.17 -19.30 -21.04
N LEU A 250 -16.19 -19.36 -20.10
CA LEU A 250 -14.80 -19.53 -20.42
C LEU A 250 -14.52 -20.86 -21.09
N GLU A 251 -14.98 -21.96 -20.53
CA GLU A 251 -14.75 -23.31 -21.07
C GLU A 251 -15.46 -23.51 -22.40
N ASP A 252 -16.73 -23.07 -22.53
CA ASP A 252 -17.53 -23.24 -23.73
C ASP A 252 -17.14 -22.24 -24.85
N GLY A 253 -16.91 -20.98 -24.51
CA GLY A 253 -16.61 -19.91 -25.47
C GLY A 253 -15.26 -20.12 -26.13
N TYR A 254 -14.19 -20.21 -25.34
CA TYR A 254 -12.84 -20.46 -25.88
C TYR A 254 -12.72 -21.85 -26.50
N GLY A 255 -13.44 -22.87 -26.01
CA GLY A 255 -13.50 -24.17 -26.62
C GLY A 255 -14.02 -24.15 -28.06
N ARG A 256 -15.06 -23.33 -28.32
CA ARG A 256 -15.62 -23.15 -29.66
C ARG A 256 -14.74 -22.32 -30.58
N GLU A 257 -14.23 -21.21 -30.06
CA GLU A 257 -13.42 -20.26 -30.85
C GLU A 257 -12.10 -20.88 -31.31
N TYR A 258 -11.43 -21.63 -30.47
CA TYR A 258 -10.13 -22.22 -30.77
C TYR A 258 -10.22 -23.71 -31.17
N ASN A 259 -11.46 -24.25 -31.32
CA ASN A 259 -11.72 -25.68 -31.66
C ASN A 259 -10.96 -26.64 -30.74
N THR A 260 -10.88 -26.30 -29.44
CA THR A 260 -10.15 -27.08 -28.44
C THR A 260 -11.08 -28.14 -27.85
N ALA A 261 -10.63 -29.39 -27.87
CA ALA A 261 -11.37 -30.52 -27.25
C ALA A 261 -11.06 -30.62 -25.74
N ASN A 262 -10.12 -29.83 -25.22
CA ASN A 262 -9.59 -29.97 -23.88
C ASN A 262 -9.79 -28.68 -23.07
N ALA A 263 -10.44 -28.77 -21.90
CA ALA A 263 -10.66 -27.64 -21.01
C ALA A 263 -9.37 -26.89 -20.63
N ALA A 264 -8.24 -27.59 -20.49
CA ALA A 264 -6.96 -26.95 -20.18
C ALA A 264 -6.43 -26.05 -21.31
N GLU A 265 -6.74 -26.39 -22.58
CA GLU A 265 -6.40 -25.52 -23.72
C GLU A 265 -7.27 -24.26 -23.72
N SER A 266 -8.57 -24.41 -23.47
CA SER A 266 -9.48 -23.25 -23.30
C SER A 266 -9.01 -22.32 -22.19
N TRP A 267 -8.58 -22.87 -21.06
CA TRP A 267 -8.04 -22.11 -19.96
C TRP A 267 -6.75 -21.36 -20.34
N MET A 268 -5.81 -22.02 -21.04
CA MET A 268 -4.58 -21.34 -21.49
C MET A 268 -4.89 -20.22 -22.48
N ALA A 269 -5.79 -20.42 -23.42
CA ALA A 269 -6.22 -19.37 -24.35
C ALA A 269 -6.89 -18.19 -23.60
N ALA A 270 -7.74 -18.50 -22.63
CA ALA A 270 -8.43 -17.50 -21.82
C ALA A 270 -7.48 -16.64 -20.97
N VAL A 271 -6.48 -17.25 -20.32
CA VAL A 271 -5.52 -16.49 -19.49
C VAL A 271 -4.54 -15.66 -20.32
N GLN A 272 -4.35 -16.01 -21.60
CA GLN A 272 -3.58 -15.22 -22.55
C GLN A 272 -4.37 -14.03 -23.11
N ALA A 273 -5.69 -14.02 -22.95
CA ALA A 273 -6.54 -12.86 -23.29
C ALA A 273 -6.56 -11.86 -22.11
N PRO A 274 -6.10 -10.61 -22.28
CA PRO A 274 -5.91 -9.67 -21.17
C PRO A 274 -7.19 -9.43 -20.34
N ALA A 275 -8.35 -9.27 -21.00
CA ALA A 275 -9.62 -9.01 -20.33
C ALA A 275 -10.04 -10.20 -19.46
N THR A 276 -10.00 -11.41 -20.03
CA THR A 276 -10.38 -12.66 -19.35
C THR A 276 -9.42 -12.98 -18.22
N SER A 277 -8.12 -12.80 -18.43
CA SER A 277 -7.10 -12.96 -17.39
C SER A 277 -7.40 -12.13 -16.15
N LEU A 278 -7.81 -10.86 -16.33
CA LEU A 278 -8.17 -9.96 -15.22
C LEU A 278 -9.42 -10.44 -14.46
N VAL A 279 -10.39 -11.05 -15.13
CA VAL A 279 -11.58 -11.62 -14.48
C VAL A 279 -11.20 -12.84 -13.64
N VAL A 280 -10.40 -13.77 -14.18
CA VAL A 280 -9.90 -14.96 -13.46
C VAL A 280 -9.07 -14.54 -12.23
N GLN A 281 -8.17 -13.57 -12.38
CA GLN A 281 -7.41 -13.01 -11.27
C GLN A 281 -8.32 -12.46 -10.15
N SER A 282 -9.41 -11.79 -10.54
CA SER A 282 -10.34 -11.20 -9.56
C SER A 282 -11.14 -12.28 -8.82
N LEU A 283 -11.59 -13.31 -9.52
CA LEU A 283 -12.25 -14.46 -8.91
C LEU A 283 -11.33 -15.16 -7.89
N LEU A 284 -10.05 -15.34 -8.20
CA LEU A 284 -9.08 -15.89 -7.25
C LEU A 284 -8.92 -15.01 -6.01
N ARG A 285 -8.88 -13.67 -6.17
CA ARG A 285 -8.72 -12.73 -5.06
C ARG A 285 -9.92 -12.65 -4.11
N VAL A 286 -11.11 -12.99 -4.59
CA VAL A 286 -12.34 -13.01 -3.78
C VAL A 286 -12.74 -14.42 -3.37
N SER A 287 -11.92 -15.42 -3.70
CA SER A 287 -12.15 -16.83 -3.37
C SER A 287 -11.88 -17.08 -1.90
N ASP A 288 -12.89 -17.50 -1.16
CA ASP A 288 -12.74 -18.05 0.18
C ASP A 288 -12.71 -19.57 0.09
N GLU A 289 -11.91 -20.22 0.96
CA GLU A 289 -11.76 -21.68 0.96
C GLU A 289 -13.12 -22.39 1.11
N GLY A 290 -13.35 -23.40 0.26
CA GLY A 290 -14.58 -24.18 0.24
C GLY A 290 -15.80 -23.48 -0.35
N SER A 291 -15.70 -22.21 -0.75
CA SER A 291 -16.76 -21.49 -1.44
C SER A 291 -17.06 -22.07 -2.83
N VAL A 292 -18.16 -21.66 -3.44
CA VAL A 292 -18.47 -22.00 -4.83
C VAL A 292 -17.38 -21.47 -5.75
N VAL A 293 -16.93 -20.24 -5.53
CA VAL A 293 -15.86 -19.59 -6.31
C VAL A 293 -14.56 -20.39 -6.22
N ASP A 294 -14.22 -20.87 -5.02
CA ASP A 294 -13.05 -21.71 -4.78
C ASP A 294 -13.08 -22.99 -5.62
N ARG A 295 -14.23 -23.68 -5.62
CA ARG A 295 -14.41 -24.89 -6.42
C ARG A 295 -14.33 -24.63 -7.93
N CYS A 296 -14.98 -23.56 -8.39
CA CYS A 296 -15.04 -23.23 -9.81
C CYS A 296 -13.70 -22.78 -10.39
N VAL A 297 -12.89 -22.07 -9.62
CA VAL A 297 -11.67 -21.45 -10.15
C VAL A 297 -10.41 -22.12 -9.61
N ARG A 298 -10.16 -22.04 -8.30
CA ARG A 298 -8.93 -22.55 -7.69
C ARG A 298 -8.79 -24.06 -7.87
N GLN A 299 -9.77 -24.84 -7.38
CA GLN A 299 -9.70 -26.30 -7.48
C GLN A 299 -9.72 -26.78 -8.94
N ARG A 300 -10.37 -26.01 -9.82
CA ARG A 300 -10.36 -26.32 -11.26
C ARG A 300 -8.97 -26.13 -11.87
N ILE A 301 -8.29 -25.01 -11.57
CA ILE A 301 -6.90 -24.76 -12.00
C ILE A 301 -5.96 -25.88 -11.50
N GLU A 302 -6.14 -26.32 -10.26
CA GLU A 302 -5.34 -27.40 -9.66
C GLU A 302 -5.57 -28.77 -10.28
N ALA A 303 -6.81 -29.05 -10.69
CA ALA A 303 -7.18 -30.33 -11.28
C ALA A 303 -6.78 -30.51 -12.75
N LEU A 304 -6.57 -29.39 -13.46
CA LEU A 304 -6.29 -29.42 -14.90
C LEU A 304 -4.81 -29.69 -15.18
N SER A 305 -4.58 -30.45 -16.24
CA SER A 305 -3.26 -30.71 -16.81
C SER A 305 -3.21 -30.32 -18.27
N TYR A 306 -2.16 -29.62 -18.66
CA TYR A 306 -1.91 -29.19 -20.04
C TYR A 306 -0.57 -29.72 -20.51
N LYS A 307 -0.54 -30.35 -21.68
CA LYS A 307 0.67 -30.98 -22.26
C LYS A 307 1.47 -31.85 -21.27
N GLY A 308 0.77 -32.61 -20.44
CA GLY A 308 1.38 -33.54 -19.49
C GLY A 308 1.94 -32.94 -18.21
N LYS A 309 1.75 -31.64 -17.98
CA LYS A 309 2.13 -30.93 -16.73
C LYS A 309 0.90 -30.28 -16.11
N PRO A 310 0.89 -30.01 -14.78
CA PRO A 310 -0.18 -29.24 -14.13
C PRO A 310 -0.39 -27.89 -14.83
N LEU A 311 -1.64 -27.42 -14.93
CA LEU A 311 -1.95 -26.11 -15.51
C LEU A 311 -1.19 -25.00 -14.80
N LEU A 312 -1.08 -25.05 -13.47
CA LEU A 312 -0.30 -24.10 -12.66
C LEU A 312 1.16 -23.97 -13.12
N HIS A 313 1.79 -25.05 -13.60
CA HIS A 313 3.14 -24.97 -14.14
C HIS A 313 3.18 -24.10 -15.42
N HIS A 314 2.19 -24.25 -16.29
CA HIS A 314 2.12 -23.45 -17.51
C HIS A 314 1.81 -21.98 -17.21
N LEU A 315 0.94 -21.70 -16.22
CA LEU A 315 0.66 -20.35 -15.75
C LEU A 315 1.93 -19.66 -15.21
N LEU A 316 2.79 -20.40 -14.50
CA LEU A 316 4.04 -19.86 -13.96
C LEU A 316 5.01 -19.41 -15.04
N VAL A 317 5.11 -20.17 -16.15
CA VAL A 317 6.08 -19.90 -17.23
C VAL A 317 5.53 -19.07 -18.38
N ASP A 318 4.23 -18.80 -18.42
CA ASP A 318 3.59 -17.95 -19.43
C ASP A 318 3.59 -16.47 -19.00
N PRO A 319 3.99 -15.52 -19.87
CA PRO A 319 4.08 -14.11 -19.49
C PRO A 319 2.76 -13.47 -19.02
N LEU A 320 1.62 -13.90 -19.54
CA LEU A 320 0.29 -13.43 -19.13
C LEU A 320 -0.29 -14.32 -18.03
N GLY A 321 -0.06 -15.64 -18.13
CA GLY A 321 -0.45 -16.63 -17.13
C GLY A 321 0.16 -16.35 -15.75
N CYS A 322 1.37 -15.78 -15.70
CA CYS A 322 2.03 -15.48 -14.42
C CYS A 322 1.23 -14.51 -13.53
N HIS A 323 0.40 -13.62 -14.09
CA HIS A 323 -0.48 -12.75 -13.31
C HIS A 323 -1.63 -13.52 -12.65
N VAL A 324 -2.13 -14.57 -13.30
CA VAL A 324 -3.11 -15.50 -12.71
C VAL A 324 -2.42 -16.31 -11.61
N PHE A 325 -1.20 -16.80 -11.87
CA PHE A 325 -0.40 -17.50 -10.85
C PHE A 325 -0.12 -16.62 -9.62
N GLN A 326 0.20 -15.34 -9.80
CA GLN A 326 0.35 -14.38 -8.71
C GLN A 326 -0.94 -14.24 -7.90
N SER A 327 -2.10 -14.13 -8.57
CA SER A 327 -3.39 -14.06 -7.88
C SER A 327 -3.74 -15.35 -7.13
N TYR A 328 -3.30 -16.50 -7.64
CA TYR A 328 -3.42 -17.79 -6.95
C TYR A 328 -2.58 -17.82 -5.66
N VAL A 329 -1.35 -17.28 -5.68
CA VAL A 329 -0.50 -17.14 -4.47
C VAL A 329 -1.18 -16.25 -3.41
N GLN A 330 -1.96 -15.26 -3.85
CA GLN A 330 -2.63 -14.28 -2.97
C GLN A 330 -3.90 -14.82 -2.31
N VAL A 331 -4.37 -16.01 -2.67
CA VAL A 331 -5.55 -16.63 -2.03
C VAL A 331 -5.29 -16.80 -0.53
N PRO A 332 -6.16 -16.28 0.34
CA PRO A 332 -5.97 -16.37 1.78
C PRO A 332 -5.85 -17.83 2.23
N PRO A 333 -4.86 -18.16 3.06
CA PRO A 333 -4.74 -19.51 3.61
C PRO A 333 -5.84 -19.76 4.64
N PRO A 334 -6.22 -21.04 4.86
CA PRO A 334 -7.11 -21.41 5.95
C PRO A 334 -6.61 -20.89 7.30
N ALA A 335 -7.51 -20.42 8.16
CA ALA A 335 -7.15 -19.92 9.49
C ALA A 335 -6.35 -20.96 10.31
N ALA A 336 -6.69 -22.23 10.19
CA ALA A 336 -5.97 -23.33 10.84
C ALA A 336 -4.49 -23.45 10.42
N VAL A 337 -4.16 -23.10 9.16
CA VAL A 337 -2.77 -23.11 8.67
C VAL A 337 -1.96 -21.96 9.28
N VAL A 338 -2.57 -20.80 9.44
CA VAL A 338 -1.94 -19.63 10.04
C VAL A 338 -1.66 -19.91 11.53
N GLU A 339 -2.66 -20.38 12.27
CA GLU A 339 -2.53 -20.71 13.69
C GLU A 339 -1.51 -21.81 13.94
N ALA A 340 -1.52 -22.88 13.14
CA ALA A 340 -0.55 -23.97 13.25
C ALA A 340 0.88 -23.50 12.96
N GLY A 341 1.05 -22.65 11.97
CA GLY A 341 2.35 -22.06 11.60
C GLY A 341 2.92 -21.15 12.70
N ASP A 342 2.08 -20.32 13.31
CA ASP A 342 2.50 -19.42 14.39
C ASP A 342 2.78 -20.20 15.71
N MET A 343 1.99 -21.21 16.03
CA MET A 343 2.24 -22.10 17.16
C MET A 343 3.55 -22.89 16.99
N ALA A 344 3.85 -23.38 15.79
CA ALA A 344 5.08 -24.08 15.50
C ALA A 344 6.30 -23.15 15.60
N ALA A 345 6.18 -21.90 15.11
CA ALA A 345 7.21 -20.89 15.25
C ALA A 345 7.48 -20.53 16.72
N ALA A 346 6.44 -20.37 17.53
CA ALA A 346 6.55 -20.10 18.96
C ALA A 346 7.22 -21.27 19.72
N ARG A 347 6.88 -22.51 19.39
CA ARG A 347 7.54 -23.70 19.98
C ARG A 347 9.01 -23.80 19.60
N ALA A 348 9.36 -23.52 18.35
CA ALA A 348 10.75 -23.51 17.89
C ALA A 348 11.57 -22.45 18.61
N THR A 349 10.98 -21.28 18.90
CA THR A 349 11.62 -20.19 19.63
C THR A 349 11.82 -20.54 21.11
N ALA A 350 10.83 -21.16 21.74
CA ALA A 350 10.90 -21.63 23.15
C ALA A 350 11.94 -22.74 23.33
N ALA A 351 12.08 -23.65 22.36
CA ALA A 351 13.08 -24.72 22.38
C ALA A 351 14.52 -24.21 22.17
N ALA A 352 14.70 -23.06 21.52
CA ALA A 352 15.98 -22.40 21.30
C ALA A 352 16.43 -21.50 22.45
N SER A 353 15.58 -21.27 23.46
CA SER A 353 15.94 -20.49 24.65
C SER A 353 16.75 -21.37 25.60
N PRO A 354 18.07 -21.12 25.83
CA PRO A 354 18.83 -21.87 26.82
C PRO A 354 18.25 -21.62 28.20
N SER A 355 17.97 -22.71 28.93
CA SER A 355 17.53 -22.63 30.33
C SER A 355 18.53 -21.77 31.12
N VAL A 356 18.04 -20.71 31.76
CA VAL A 356 18.82 -19.77 32.57
C VAL A 356 19.27 -20.46 33.86
N SER A 357 20.27 -21.35 33.78
CA SER A 357 20.90 -21.95 34.95
C SER A 357 22.40 -22.10 34.87
N SER A 358 23.13 -21.32 34.04
CA SER A 358 24.60 -21.26 34.10
C SER A 358 25.15 -19.92 33.56
N ALA A 359 24.70 -18.82 34.16
CA ALA A 359 25.25 -17.50 33.91
C ALA A 359 26.50 -17.26 34.79
N ALA A 360 27.59 -17.99 34.57
CA ALA A 360 28.90 -17.63 35.06
C ALA A 360 29.96 -18.39 34.28
N LYS A 361 30.35 -17.88 33.12
CA LYS A 361 31.58 -18.08 32.33
C LYS A 361 31.27 -18.17 30.80
N ALA A 362 30.92 -17.06 30.16
CA ALA A 362 30.90 -16.98 28.72
C ALA A 362 31.28 -15.56 28.26
N SER A 363 32.53 -15.19 28.53
CA SER A 363 33.10 -13.90 28.03
C SER A 363 34.15 -14.09 26.95
N ALA A 364 34.16 -15.20 26.19
CA ALA A 364 35.18 -15.40 25.18
C ALA A 364 34.79 -16.27 23.96
N ASN A 365 33.53 -16.34 23.51
CA ASN A 365 33.24 -17.11 22.29
C ASN A 365 32.05 -16.55 21.49
N GLU A 366 32.07 -15.26 21.14
CA GLU A 366 31.04 -14.68 20.23
C GLU A 366 31.28 -15.05 18.72
N ALA A 367 32.30 -15.78 18.38
CA ALA A 367 32.58 -16.19 17.00
C ALA A 367 31.97 -17.56 16.60
N SER A 368 31.41 -18.31 17.56
CA SER A 368 30.98 -19.71 17.34
C SER A 368 29.50 -19.89 16.98
N THR A 369 28.66 -18.88 17.15
CA THR A 369 27.21 -19.03 16.92
C THR A 369 26.80 -19.07 15.42
N ALA A 370 27.66 -18.67 14.50
CA ALA A 370 27.40 -18.78 13.07
C ALA A 370 27.65 -20.20 12.52
N GLU A 371 28.48 -21.03 13.19
CA GLU A 371 28.78 -22.40 12.76
C GLU A 371 27.81 -23.44 13.36
N GLU A 372 27.18 -23.15 14.49
CA GLU A 372 26.23 -24.07 15.12
C GLU A 372 24.92 -24.20 14.32
N PHE A 373 24.60 -23.25 13.47
CA PHE A 373 23.49 -23.33 12.51
C PHE A 373 23.83 -24.18 11.26
N LYS A 374 25.09 -24.52 11.03
CA LYS A 374 25.52 -25.36 9.91
C LYS A 374 25.40 -26.87 10.14
N GLY A 375 25.20 -27.31 11.36
CA GLY A 375 25.41 -28.69 11.76
C GLY A 375 24.23 -29.54 12.18
N LYS A 376 22.99 -29.01 12.18
CA LYS A 376 21.82 -29.82 12.52
C LYS A 376 20.73 -29.73 11.46
N GLU A 377 20.48 -30.89 10.88
CA GLU A 377 19.32 -31.26 10.09
C GLU A 377 19.31 -30.86 8.60
N GLU A 378 19.99 -31.68 7.78
CA GLU A 378 19.49 -32.06 6.46
C GLU A 378 18.24 -32.97 6.57
N GLY A 379 17.45 -32.83 7.62
CA GLY A 379 16.09 -33.36 7.63
C GLY A 379 15.30 -32.62 6.56
N GLU A 380 14.69 -33.33 5.63
CA GLU A 380 13.73 -32.86 4.66
C GLU A 380 12.78 -31.85 5.33
N LEU A 381 13.08 -30.56 5.24
CA LEU A 381 12.16 -29.48 5.60
C LEU A 381 11.07 -29.48 4.52
N LEU A 382 10.08 -30.36 4.66
CA LEU A 382 8.85 -30.30 3.90
C LEU A 382 8.28 -28.88 4.04
N VAL A 383 7.59 -28.41 3.01
CA VAL A 383 6.82 -27.17 3.11
C VAL A 383 5.93 -27.27 4.34
N PRO A 384 5.91 -26.27 5.22
CA PRO A 384 5.08 -26.31 6.41
C PRO A 384 3.61 -26.56 6.05
N GLY A 385 3.03 -27.63 6.58
CA GLY A 385 1.65 -28.03 6.32
C GLY A 385 1.45 -29.06 5.22
N GLY A 386 2.48 -29.45 4.46
CA GLY A 386 2.39 -30.33 3.29
C GLY A 386 1.85 -29.62 2.05
N ALA A 387 2.07 -30.22 0.86
CA ALA A 387 1.70 -29.63 -0.43
C ALA A 387 0.17 -29.42 -0.59
N ASP A 388 -0.64 -30.14 0.18
CA ASP A 388 -2.10 -30.06 0.11
C ASP A 388 -2.74 -29.03 1.02
N SER A 389 -1.93 -28.30 1.81
CA SER A 389 -2.46 -27.46 2.89
C SER A 389 -2.93 -26.06 2.47
N CYS A 390 -2.33 -25.44 1.43
CA CYS A 390 -2.77 -24.14 0.93
C CYS A 390 -2.17 -23.81 -0.45
N CYS A 391 -2.79 -22.85 -1.15
CA CYS A 391 -2.32 -22.37 -2.46
C CYS A 391 -0.89 -21.90 -2.44
N TRP A 392 -0.51 -21.16 -1.40
CA TRP A 392 0.85 -20.64 -1.23
C TRP A 392 1.89 -21.76 -1.20
N SER A 393 1.66 -22.81 -0.41
CA SER A 393 2.59 -23.95 -0.29
C SER A 393 2.80 -24.65 -1.62
N ARG A 394 1.71 -24.92 -2.34
CA ARG A 394 1.74 -25.54 -3.66
C ARG A 394 2.46 -24.69 -4.69
N ALA A 395 2.19 -23.37 -4.69
CA ALA A 395 2.88 -22.43 -5.55
C ALA A 395 4.39 -22.36 -5.24
N ALA A 396 4.76 -22.32 -3.95
CA ALA A 396 6.15 -22.27 -3.51
C ALA A 396 6.95 -23.51 -3.91
N GLU A 397 6.33 -24.72 -3.84
CA GLU A 397 6.95 -25.95 -4.32
C GLU A 397 7.15 -25.95 -5.84
N LEU A 398 6.16 -25.54 -6.62
CA LEU A 398 6.29 -25.43 -8.07
C LEU A 398 7.41 -24.46 -8.48
N VAL A 399 7.46 -23.29 -7.83
CA VAL A 399 8.53 -22.33 -8.08
C VAL A 399 9.89 -22.92 -7.70
N LEU A 400 9.99 -23.63 -6.57
CA LEU A 400 11.25 -24.27 -6.16
C LEU A 400 11.74 -25.28 -7.18
N LEU A 401 10.83 -26.09 -7.77
CA LEU A 401 11.17 -27.09 -8.80
C LEU A 401 11.67 -26.45 -10.10
N GLU A 402 11.13 -25.30 -10.49
CA GLU A 402 11.43 -24.66 -11.77
C GLU A 402 12.37 -23.45 -11.64
N VAL A 403 12.76 -23.05 -10.44
CA VAL A 403 13.47 -21.79 -10.17
C VAL A 403 14.78 -21.64 -10.96
N ASP A 404 15.51 -22.73 -11.17
CA ASP A 404 16.79 -22.67 -11.90
C ASP A 404 16.57 -22.48 -13.40
N ASN A 405 15.43 -22.93 -13.94
CA ASN A 405 14.99 -22.67 -15.31
C ASN A 405 14.47 -21.23 -15.45
N LEU A 406 13.66 -20.78 -14.48
CA LEU A 406 13.02 -19.46 -14.47
C LEU A 406 14.03 -18.32 -14.32
N LEU A 407 15.08 -18.51 -13.51
CA LEU A 407 16.09 -17.52 -13.22
C LEU A 407 17.36 -17.66 -14.09
N LYS A 408 17.29 -18.48 -15.15
CA LYS A 408 18.41 -18.63 -16.08
C LYS A 408 18.80 -17.28 -16.68
N PRO A 409 20.08 -16.88 -16.64
CA PRO A 409 20.52 -15.62 -17.22
C PRO A 409 20.14 -15.50 -18.70
N GLY A 410 19.55 -14.38 -19.08
CA GLY A 410 19.07 -14.13 -20.46
C GLY A 410 17.67 -14.69 -20.76
N SER A 411 16.97 -15.25 -19.80
CA SER A 411 15.56 -15.62 -19.94
C SER A 411 14.65 -14.38 -19.80
N ASP A 412 13.69 -14.25 -20.71
CA ASP A 412 12.65 -13.20 -20.64
C ASP A 412 11.73 -13.37 -19.41
N LEU A 413 11.79 -14.55 -18.77
CA LEU A 413 10.97 -14.88 -17.59
C LEU A 413 11.53 -14.32 -16.26
N VAL A 414 12.77 -13.82 -16.25
CA VAL A 414 13.42 -13.36 -15.00
C VAL A 414 12.63 -12.25 -14.32
N ALA A 415 12.11 -11.29 -15.07
CA ALA A 415 11.34 -10.19 -14.51
C ALA A 415 10.00 -10.67 -13.93
N GLN A 416 9.26 -11.52 -14.66
CA GLN A 416 7.99 -12.10 -14.19
C GLN A 416 8.22 -12.98 -12.96
N THR A 417 9.28 -13.79 -12.98
CA THR A 417 9.68 -14.60 -11.81
C THR A 417 9.97 -13.71 -10.60
N GLY A 418 10.58 -12.55 -10.82
CA GLY A 418 10.78 -11.56 -9.77
C GLY A 418 9.48 -11.13 -9.08
N TYR A 419 8.42 -10.86 -9.84
CA TYR A 419 7.10 -10.54 -9.27
C TYR A 419 6.48 -11.72 -8.53
N VAL A 420 6.55 -12.93 -9.08
CA VAL A 420 6.05 -14.14 -8.40
C VAL A 420 6.76 -14.37 -7.07
N LEU A 421 8.09 -14.21 -7.04
CA LEU A 421 8.89 -14.33 -5.81
C LEU A 421 8.55 -13.24 -4.78
N GLN A 422 8.27 -12.02 -5.23
CA GLN A 422 7.81 -10.95 -4.34
C GLN A 422 6.46 -11.30 -3.71
N ASP A 423 5.52 -11.85 -4.48
CA ASP A 423 4.23 -12.27 -3.96
C ASP A 423 4.35 -13.45 -3.00
N LEU A 424 5.20 -14.45 -3.29
CA LEU A 424 5.48 -15.53 -2.33
C LEU A 424 6.03 -15.00 -1.00
N VAL A 425 6.88 -13.98 -1.03
CA VAL A 425 7.38 -13.33 0.18
C VAL A 425 6.28 -12.55 0.90
N LEU A 426 5.51 -11.78 0.15
CA LEU A 426 4.48 -10.88 0.70
C LEU A 426 3.33 -11.65 1.34
N TYR A 427 2.89 -12.72 0.69
CA TYR A 427 1.73 -13.52 1.10
C TYR A 427 2.10 -14.81 1.83
N ALA A 428 3.34 -14.95 2.31
CA ALA A 428 3.72 -16.07 3.18
C ALA A 428 2.78 -16.14 4.39
N PRO A 429 2.03 -17.25 4.60
CA PRO A 429 0.95 -17.31 5.59
C PRO A 429 1.40 -17.07 7.03
N ALA A 430 2.56 -17.58 7.40
CA ALA A 430 3.12 -17.45 8.73
C ALA A 430 4.66 -17.33 8.67
N THR A 431 5.27 -16.97 9.79
CA THR A 431 6.73 -16.84 9.92
C THR A 431 7.48 -18.11 9.49
N LEU A 432 6.95 -19.29 9.77
CA LEU A 432 7.56 -20.56 9.37
C LEU A 432 7.65 -20.71 7.85
N HIS A 433 6.63 -20.28 7.11
CA HIS A 433 6.63 -20.27 5.65
C HIS A 433 7.67 -19.30 5.08
N LEU A 434 7.81 -18.11 5.69
CA LEU A 434 8.85 -17.15 5.32
C LEU A 434 10.26 -17.70 5.59
N GLN A 435 10.47 -18.39 6.71
CA GLN A 435 11.75 -19.05 7.04
C GLN A 435 12.05 -20.16 6.04
N TRP A 436 11.07 -20.97 5.68
CA TRP A 436 11.23 -22.02 4.67
C TRP A 436 11.61 -21.41 3.32
N LEU A 437 10.86 -20.40 2.84
CA LEU A 437 11.12 -19.69 1.59
C LEU A 437 12.54 -19.10 1.57
N TRP A 438 12.94 -18.45 2.66
CA TRP A 438 14.29 -17.90 2.80
C TRP A 438 15.36 -18.97 2.67
N ARG A 439 15.24 -20.06 3.42
CA ARG A 439 16.27 -21.11 3.46
C ARG A 439 16.39 -21.89 2.15
N ARG A 440 15.25 -22.27 1.57
CA ARG A 440 15.21 -23.17 0.40
C ARG A 440 15.34 -22.44 -0.93
N LEU A 441 14.82 -21.24 -1.03
CA LEU A 441 14.69 -20.54 -2.31
C LEU A 441 15.56 -19.29 -2.38
N LEU A 442 15.47 -18.35 -1.43
CA LEU A 442 16.10 -17.05 -1.54
C LEU A 442 17.59 -17.07 -1.15
N SER A 443 17.95 -17.64 0.01
CA SER A 443 19.32 -17.64 0.52
C SER A 443 20.33 -18.33 -0.40
N PRO A 444 20.04 -19.49 -1.01
CA PRO A 444 20.96 -20.12 -1.96
C PRO A 444 21.22 -19.28 -3.22
N ARG A 445 20.24 -18.46 -3.62
CA ARG A 445 20.27 -17.65 -4.86
C ARG A 445 20.51 -16.18 -4.61
N LEU A 446 20.96 -15.82 -3.43
CA LEU A 446 21.07 -14.43 -3.00
C LEU A 446 22.00 -13.60 -3.89
N LEU A 447 23.07 -14.20 -4.42
CA LEU A 447 23.97 -13.52 -5.37
C LEU A 447 23.21 -13.09 -6.63
N LEU A 448 22.37 -13.96 -7.17
CA LEU A 448 21.56 -13.66 -8.33
C LEU A 448 20.53 -12.56 -8.04
N LEU A 449 19.95 -12.57 -6.83
CA LEU A 449 19.03 -11.51 -6.38
C LEU A 449 19.71 -10.14 -6.27
N PHE A 450 21.02 -10.10 -6.02
CA PHE A 450 21.80 -8.86 -6.04
C PHE A 450 22.19 -8.41 -7.45
N ASP A 451 22.57 -9.36 -8.30
CA ASP A 451 23.15 -9.04 -9.62
C ASP A 451 22.09 -8.63 -10.66
N VAL A 452 20.83 -9.03 -10.46
CA VAL A 452 19.74 -8.75 -11.40
C VAL A 452 18.78 -7.71 -10.80
N PRO A 453 18.68 -6.51 -11.39
CA PRO A 453 17.85 -5.41 -10.85
C PRO A 453 16.39 -5.80 -10.61
N ALA A 454 15.77 -6.58 -11.50
CA ALA A 454 14.41 -7.06 -11.34
C ALA A 454 14.24 -7.97 -10.10
N LEU A 455 15.28 -8.69 -9.70
CA LEU A 455 15.25 -9.59 -8.56
C LEU A 455 15.63 -8.91 -7.23
N THR A 456 16.31 -7.76 -7.28
CA THR A 456 16.67 -7.01 -6.06
C THR A 456 15.42 -6.59 -5.29
N ALA A 457 14.31 -6.33 -5.97
CA ALA A 457 13.03 -6.03 -5.34
C ALA A 457 12.52 -7.20 -4.46
N VAL A 458 12.81 -8.46 -4.85
CA VAL A 458 12.50 -9.65 -4.03
C VAL A 458 13.26 -9.61 -2.70
N LEU A 459 14.55 -9.28 -2.76
CA LEU A 459 15.37 -9.15 -1.57
C LEU A 459 14.88 -8.03 -0.65
N VAL A 460 14.56 -6.87 -1.23
CA VAL A 460 13.96 -5.75 -0.49
C VAL A 460 12.68 -6.20 0.20
N GLN A 461 11.80 -6.87 -0.51
CA GLN A 461 10.53 -7.36 0.04
C GLN A 461 10.75 -8.40 1.15
N ALA A 462 11.71 -9.32 0.99
CA ALA A 462 12.04 -10.32 1.99
C ALA A 462 12.56 -9.69 3.29
N VAL A 463 13.48 -8.73 3.18
CA VAL A 463 14.01 -8.00 4.36
C VAL A 463 12.91 -7.16 5.00
N LYS A 464 12.10 -6.49 4.19
CA LYS A 464 10.94 -5.69 4.66
C LYS A 464 9.95 -6.56 5.43
N ARG A 465 9.62 -7.75 4.92
CA ARG A 465 8.72 -8.70 5.56
C ARG A 465 9.27 -9.22 6.91
N CYS A 466 10.58 -9.39 7.03
CA CYS A 466 11.22 -9.72 8.31
C CYS A 466 11.14 -8.57 9.34
N ALA A 467 11.21 -7.33 8.87
CA ALA A 467 11.19 -6.14 9.73
C ALA A 467 9.78 -5.71 10.13
N PHE A 468 8.83 -5.87 9.21
CA PHE A 468 7.44 -5.45 9.38
C PHE A 468 6.53 -6.59 9.01
N GLU A 469 5.94 -7.23 9.99
CA GLU A 469 4.88 -8.16 9.67
C GLU A 469 3.63 -7.41 9.23
N GLY A 470 3.06 -7.93 8.13
CA GLY A 470 1.77 -7.47 7.65
C GLY A 470 1.69 -5.98 7.56
N VAL A 471 2.60 -5.45 6.75
CA VAL A 471 2.39 -4.15 6.15
C VAL A 471 1.35 -3.37 6.88
N LEU A 472 1.55 -2.45 7.51
CA LEU A 472 0.50 -1.60 8.00
C LEU A 472 -0.12 -2.10 9.28
N LEU A 473 0.45 -1.66 10.31
CA LEU A 473 -0.53 -0.99 11.10
C LEU A 473 -1.45 -1.87 11.88
N ARG A 474 -0.89 -2.64 12.74
CA ARG A 474 -1.63 -2.57 13.97
C ARG A 474 -0.75 -1.84 14.99
N PRO A 475 -0.95 -0.54 15.15
CA PRO A 475 -0.44 0.18 16.31
C PRO A 475 -1.16 -0.29 17.60
N THR A 476 -1.75 -1.49 17.57
CA THR A 476 -2.57 -2.02 18.66
C THR A 476 -1.74 -2.28 19.91
N GLY A 477 -0.49 -2.67 19.80
CA GLY A 477 0.35 -2.88 20.99
C GLY A 477 0.75 -1.55 21.65
N LEU A 478 1.33 -0.63 20.90
CA LEU A 478 1.83 0.63 21.46
C LEU A 478 0.70 1.60 21.82
N ALA A 479 -0.35 1.68 21.00
CA ALA A 479 -1.54 2.48 21.30
C ALA A 479 -2.37 1.86 22.44
N ALA A 480 -2.34 0.53 22.61
CA ALA A 480 -2.92 -0.13 23.78
C ALA A 480 -2.05 0.15 25.01
N GLN A 481 -0.75 -0.03 24.95
CA GLN A 481 0.17 0.29 26.04
C GLN A 481 0.12 1.77 26.43
N LEU A 482 -0.01 2.69 25.47
CA LEU A 482 -0.21 4.12 25.74
C LEU A 482 -1.61 4.40 26.30
N ARG A 483 -2.65 3.66 25.89
CA ARG A 483 -4.00 3.75 26.46
C ARG A 483 -4.05 3.13 27.87
N ASP A 484 -3.40 2.01 28.08
CA ASP A 484 -3.31 1.36 29.37
C ASP A 484 -2.47 2.19 30.35
N ALA A 485 -1.40 2.84 29.87
CA ALA A 485 -0.62 3.81 30.64
C ALA A 485 -1.38 5.13 30.91
N ALA A 486 -2.38 5.46 30.07
CA ALA A 486 -3.21 6.66 30.22
C ALA A 486 -4.47 6.43 31.09
N GLY A 487 -4.68 5.21 31.61
CA GLY A 487 -5.86 4.84 32.43
C GLY A 487 -7.13 4.64 31.60
N SER A 488 -7.86 3.58 31.87
CA SER A 488 -9.04 3.13 31.10
C SER A 488 -10.29 4.02 31.24
N ASP A 489 -10.20 5.16 31.90
CA ASP A 489 -11.38 5.97 32.29
C ASP A 489 -11.68 7.17 31.35
N ALA A 490 -11.12 7.19 30.17
CA ALA A 490 -11.39 8.26 29.18
C ALA A 490 -12.72 8.08 28.43
N VAL A 491 -13.73 7.48 29.05
CA VAL A 491 -15.12 7.55 28.60
C VAL A 491 -15.89 8.37 29.62
N SER A 492 -15.75 9.66 29.61
CA SER A 492 -16.78 10.60 30.02
C SER A 492 -16.23 12.02 30.06
N THR A 493 -16.72 12.83 29.15
CA THR A 493 -16.99 14.27 29.24
C THR A 493 -15.87 15.24 29.61
N ALA A 494 -15.87 16.32 28.91
CA ALA A 494 -15.20 17.62 28.95
C ALA A 494 -14.66 18.18 30.31
N THR A 495 -14.87 17.53 31.42
CA THR A 495 -14.30 17.85 32.75
C THR A 495 -12.92 17.20 32.99
N ALA A 496 -12.54 16.17 32.23
CA ALA A 496 -11.25 15.48 32.37
C ALA A 496 -10.06 16.27 31.80
N ALA A 497 -10.29 17.34 31.05
CA ALA A 497 -9.20 18.13 30.48
C ALA A 497 -8.38 18.91 31.51
N ALA A 498 -8.93 19.17 32.69
CA ALA A 498 -8.23 19.86 33.79
C ALA A 498 -7.46 18.90 34.71
N GLU A 499 -7.87 17.63 34.79
CA GLU A 499 -7.23 16.62 35.63
C GLU A 499 -6.15 15.79 34.90
N ALA A 500 -6.14 15.79 33.56
CA ALA A 500 -5.16 15.09 32.72
C ALA A 500 -3.73 15.66 32.79
N GLN A 501 -3.47 16.61 33.69
CA GLN A 501 -2.13 17.17 33.87
C GLN A 501 -1.15 16.23 34.58
N ASN A 502 -1.64 15.13 35.17
CA ASN A 502 -0.82 14.22 35.98
C ASN A 502 -1.13 12.74 35.70
N GLU A 503 -0.63 12.19 34.60
CA GLU A 503 -0.73 10.75 34.33
C GLU A 503 0.46 9.97 34.91
N VAL A 504 0.17 8.87 35.57
CA VAL A 504 1.15 8.01 36.26
C VAL A 504 1.84 7.09 35.27
N SER A 505 3.17 7.10 35.24
CA SER A 505 3.95 6.09 34.49
C SER A 505 3.94 4.74 35.22
N HIS A 506 4.31 3.66 34.50
CA HIS A 506 4.43 2.30 35.03
C HIS A 506 5.27 2.17 36.33
N HIS A 507 5.98 3.22 36.73
CA HIS A 507 6.79 3.27 37.95
C HIS A 507 6.25 4.24 38.99
N GLY A 508 5.00 4.66 38.87
CA GLY A 508 4.38 5.60 39.80
C GLY A 508 4.88 7.04 39.72
N THR A 509 5.72 7.38 38.73
CA THR A 509 6.17 8.74 38.49
C THR A 509 5.25 9.45 37.49
N VAL A 510 4.73 10.59 37.91
CA VAL A 510 3.88 11.43 37.06
C VAL A 510 4.74 12.07 35.95
N LEU A 511 4.37 11.83 34.67
CA LEU A 511 5.04 12.44 33.53
C LEU A 511 4.45 13.82 33.26
N PRO A 512 5.31 14.85 32.99
CA PRO A 512 4.82 16.15 32.53
C PRO A 512 4.00 16.01 31.24
N ALA A 513 2.90 16.75 31.11
CA ALA A 513 1.99 16.68 29.96
C ALA A 513 2.65 16.94 28.62
N ASP A 514 3.67 17.82 28.59
CA ASP A 514 4.46 18.11 27.41
C ASP A 514 5.33 16.91 26.99
N VAL A 515 5.92 16.18 27.94
CA VAL A 515 6.70 14.96 27.68
C VAL A 515 5.77 13.85 27.14
N LEU A 516 4.57 13.74 27.69
CA LEU A 516 3.59 12.77 27.23
C LEU A 516 3.09 13.07 25.80
N SER A 517 2.83 14.34 25.49
CA SER A 517 2.45 14.79 24.14
C SER A 517 3.56 14.52 23.12
N MET A 518 4.81 14.79 23.46
CA MET A 518 5.97 14.49 22.63
C MET A 518 6.11 12.97 22.45
N LEU A 519 5.92 12.18 23.49
CA LEU A 519 5.99 10.72 23.44
C LEU A 519 4.92 10.12 22.52
N ARG A 520 3.67 10.59 22.60
CA ARG A 520 2.59 10.16 21.70
C ARG A 520 2.92 10.46 20.24
N LYS A 521 3.45 11.63 19.96
CA LYS A 521 3.85 12.06 18.62
C LYS A 521 4.99 11.22 18.06
N GLU A 522 6.03 10.98 18.84
CA GLU A 522 7.16 10.14 18.46
C GLU A 522 6.79 8.66 18.37
N ALA A 523 5.97 8.15 19.28
CA ALA A 523 5.50 6.77 19.26
C ALA A 523 4.75 6.44 17.97
N ALA A 524 3.93 7.35 17.45
CA ALA A 524 3.23 7.18 16.19
C ALA A 524 4.18 6.99 14.99
N LEU A 525 5.41 7.54 15.05
CA LEU A 525 6.42 7.44 14.01
C LEU A 525 7.31 6.18 14.14
N HIS A 526 7.33 5.54 15.31
CA HIS A 526 8.29 4.47 15.63
C HIS A 526 7.66 3.09 15.84
N VAL A 527 6.39 2.89 15.56
CA VAL A 527 5.72 1.60 15.73
C VAL A 527 6.42 0.51 14.93
N ARG A 528 7.03 -0.45 15.65
CA ARG A 528 7.74 -1.58 15.09
C ARG A 528 7.40 -2.82 15.91
N TYR A 529 6.48 -3.58 15.40
CA TYR A 529 6.28 -4.93 15.87
C TYR A 529 6.53 -5.88 14.70
N SER A 530 7.45 -6.81 14.88
CA SER A 530 7.62 -7.94 13.97
C SER A 530 7.58 -9.21 14.81
N PRO A 531 6.62 -10.12 14.61
CA PRO A 531 6.58 -11.40 15.27
C PRO A 531 7.67 -12.35 14.75
N VAL A 532 8.41 -11.93 13.71
CA VAL A 532 9.53 -12.69 13.18
C VAL A 532 10.63 -12.79 14.24
N PRO A 533 11.06 -13.99 14.64
CA PRO A 533 12.07 -14.18 15.70
C PRO A 533 13.36 -13.41 15.41
N ILE A 534 13.93 -12.78 16.44
CA ILE A 534 15.18 -12.01 16.35
C ILE A 534 16.32 -12.86 15.77
N ALA A 535 16.38 -14.16 16.14
CA ALA A 535 17.36 -15.09 15.61
C ALA A 535 17.28 -15.22 14.07
N PHE A 536 16.07 -15.28 13.53
CA PHE A 536 15.89 -15.34 12.08
C PHE A 536 16.20 -13.98 11.42
N GLN A 537 15.79 -12.86 12.01
CA GLN A 537 16.18 -11.53 11.54
C GLN A 537 17.72 -11.40 11.49
N SER A 538 18.40 -11.89 12.53
CA SER A 538 19.88 -11.91 12.59
C SER A 538 20.50 -12.77 11.50
N ALA A 539 19.94 -13.94 11.22
CA ALA A 539 20.41 -14.82 10.15
C ALA A 539 20.23 -14.18 8.75
N VAL A 540 19.11 -13.51 8.51
CA VAL A 540 18.86 -12.76 7.26
C VAL A 540 19.89 -11.64 7.10
N CYS A 541 20.08 -10.80 8.12
CA CYS A 541 21.06 -9.72 8.10
C CYS A 541 22.50 -10.24 7.90
N ALA A 542 22.87 -11.27 8.65
CA ALA A 542 24.22 -11.87 8.55
C ALA A 542 24.49 -12.39 7.13
N ARG A 543 23.54 -13.10 6.53
CA ARG A 543 23.70 -13.66 5.20
C ARG A 543 23.83 -12.59 4.12
N VAL A 544 22.98 -11.55 4.18
CA VAL A 544 23.06 -10.40 3.27
C VAL A 544 24.41 -9.67 3.42
N CYS A 545 24.83 -9.40 4.66
CA CYS A 545 26.11 -8.74 4.92
C CYS A 545 27.34 -9.57 4.51
N GLU A 546 27.29 -10.89 4.68
CA GLU A 546 28.34 -11.80 4.26
C GLU A 546 28.57 -11.73 2.74
N LEU A 547 27.49 -11.83 1.98
CA LEU A 547 27.55 -11.78 0.51
C LEU A 547 27.94 -10.40 -0.02
N ALA A 548 27.40 -9.35 0.57
CA ALA A 548 27.83 -8.00 0.24
C ALA A 548 29.32 -7.78 0.53
N LYS A 549 29.86 -8.38 1.62
CA LYS A 549 31.26 -8.35 1.94
C LYS A 549 32.13 -9.14 0.94
N GLN A 550 31.64 -10.27 0.40
CA GLN A 550 32.35 -11.02 -0.64
C GLN A 550 32.51 -10.21 -1.94
N ARG A 551 31.58 -9.29 -2.22
CA ARG A 551 31.62 -8.39 -3.40
C ARG A 551 32.51 -7.16 -3.21
N ALA A 552 32.70 -6.69 -1.98
CA ALA A 552 33.49 -5.51 -1.68
C ALA A 552 34.52 -5.79 -0.57
N ALA A 553 35.81 -5.56 -0.87
CA ALA A 553 36.89 -5.77 0.07
C ALA A 553 36.76 -4.95 1.38
N LYS A 554 36.08 -3.82 1.33
CA LYS A 554 35.92 -2.90 2.46
C LYS A 554 34.68 -3.17 3.35
N GLY A 555 33.88 -4.18 3.01
CA GLY A 555 32.75 -4.61 3.84
C GLY A 555 31.36 -4.37 3.25
N ALA A 556 30.31 -4.84 3.95
CA ALA A 556 28.94 -4.85 3.46
C ALA A 556 28.39 -3.44 3.18
N ALA A 557 28.65 -2.48 4.05
CA ALA A 557 28.19 -1.10 3.87
C ALA A 557 28.81 -0.43 2.64
N GLN A 558 30.08 -0.72 2.33
CA GLN A 558 30.73 -0.23 1.13
C GLN A 558 30.01 -0.70 -0.13
N TYR A 559 29.73 -2.01 -0.22
CA TYR A 559 29.03 -2.57 -1.38
C TYR A 559 27.61 -2.05 -1.52
N LEU A 560 26.84 -2.03 -0.43
CA LEU A 560 25.41 -1.65 -0.46
C LEU A 560 25.19 -0.16 -0.68
N LEU A 561 26.13 0.70 -0.25
CA LEU A 561 25.90 2.15 -0.18
C LEU A 561 26.78 2.96 -1.12
N VAL A 562 27.97 2.43 -1.54
CA VAL A 562 28.97 3.23 -2.28
C VAL A 562 29.33 2.59 -3.61
N ASP A 563 29.80 1.32 -3.62
CA ASP A 563 30.42 0.69 -4.79
C ASP A 563 29.40 0.00 -5.72
N GLY A 564 28.15 -0.12 -5.32
CA GLY A 564 27.19 -0.95 -6.02
C GLY A 564 26.68 -0.32 -7.31
N ALA A 565 26.75 -1.05 -8.44
CA ALA A 565 25.92 -0.79 -9.62
C ALA A 565 24.40 -0.77 -9.28
N LEU A 566 24.07 -1.16 -8.06
CA LEU A 566 22.76 -1.21 -7.43
C LEU A 566 22.51 -0.03 -6.46
N SER A 567 23.22 1.10 -6.62
CA SER A 567 23.26 2.17 -5.60
C SER A 567 21.88 2.50 -4.97
N GLU A 568 20.82 2.64 -5.77
CA GLU A 568 19.49 2.91 -5.24
C GLU A 568 18.87 1.71 -4.50
N LYS A 569 18.93 0.52 -5.07
CA LYS A 569 18.40 -0.71 -4.48
C LYS A 569 19.23 -1.19 -3.30
N GLY A 570 20.55 -1.04 -3.35
CA GLY A 570 21.43 -1.30 -2.23
C GLY A 570 21.12 -0.43 -1.01
N HIS A 571 20.89 0.86 -1.22
CA HIS A 571 20.44 1.77 -0.16
C HIS A 571 19.10 1.32 0.44
N GLU A 572 18.18 0.86 -0.39
CA GLU A 572 16.88 0.38 0.05
C GLU A 572 17.01 -0.91 0.89
N VAL A 573 17.77 -1.89 0.43
CA VAL A 573 18.10 -3.10 1.20
C VAL A 573 18.73 -2.73 2.55
N ALA A 574 19.77 -1.88 2.54
CA ALA A 574 20.44 -1.45 3.76
C ALA A 574 19.47 -0.74 4.73
N ARG A 575 18.60 0.12 4.22
CA ARG A 575 17.58 0.81 5.01
C ARG A 575 16.64 -0.18 5.71
N TYR A 576 16.11 -1.18 5.00
CA TYR A 576 15.23 -2.17 5.61
C TYR A 576 15.97 -3.12 6.57
N LEU A 577 17.25 -3.43 6.33
CA LEU A 577 18.07 -4.13 7.33
C LEU A 577 18.21 -3.33 8.63
N MET A 578 18.18 -1.99 8.58
CA MET A 578 18.13 -1.15 9.78
C MET A 578 16.75 -1.11 10.45
N HIS A 579 15.70 -1.57 9.78
CA HIS A 579 14.40 -1.76 10.40
C HIS A 579 14.25 -3.10 11.15
N LEU A 580 15.20 -4.01 11.06
CA LEU A 580 15.29 -5.21 11.89
C LEU A 580 15.56 -4.82 13.36
N HIS A 581 15.36 -5.76 14.26
CA HIS A 581 15.70 -5.55 15.67
C HIS A 581 17.15 -5.04 15.80
N PRO A 582 17.46 -4.11 16.72
CA PRO A 582 18.79 -3.51 16.82
C PRO A 582 19.94 -4.50 17.00
N SER A 583 19.68 -5.61 17.71
CA SER A 583 20.67 -6.69 17.86
C SER A 583 20.91 -7.47 16.58
N ALA A 584 19.90 -7.61 15.71
CA ALA A 584 20.01 -8.31 14.43
C ALA A 584 20.82 -7.50 13.40
N SER A 585 20.74 -6.17 13.42
CA SER A 585 21.41 -5.28 12.45
C SER A 585 22.86 -4.91 12.82
N LYS A 586 23.42 -5.43 13.94
CA LYS A 586 24.77 -5.10 14.43
C LYS A 586 25.88 -5.23 13.38
N LEU A 587 25.84 -6.28 12.54
CA LEU A 587 26.85 -6.50 11.51
C LEU A 587 26.92 -5.36 10.49
N LEU A 588 25.76 -4.86 10.06
CA LEU A 588 25.68 -3.72 9.15
C LEU A 588 26.13 -2.43 9.85
N GLN A 589 25.75 -2.23 11.12
CA GLN A 589 26.20 -1.09 11.93
C GLN A 589 27.73 -1.05 12.06
N HIS A 590 28.35 -2.19 12.37
CA HIS A 590 29.82 -2.29 12.43
C HIS A 590 30.50 -2.06 11.06
N SER A 591 29.85 -2.50 9.98
CA SER A 591 30.36 -2.26 8.63
C SER A 591 30.31 -0.78 8.25
N LEU A 592 29.28 -0.05 8.71
CA LEU A 592 29.15 1.40 8.52
C LEU A 592 30.28 2.17 9.23
N ASP A 593 30.69 1.73 10.42
CA ASP A 593 31.79 2.33 11.16
C ASP A 593 33.14 2.25 10.40
N LYS A 594 33.28 1.33 9.42
CA LYS A 594 34.48 1.13 8.60
C LYS A 594 34.52 1.93 7.29
N LEU A 595 33.40 2.59 6.89
CA LEU A 595 33.39 3.43 5.69
C LEU A 595 34.43 4.56 5.81
N GLN A 596 35.02 4.98 4.70
CA GLN A 596 35.82 6.19 4.69
C GLN A 596 34.93 7.43 4.91
N ARG A 597 35.53 8.52 5.34
CA ARG A 597 34.79 9.75 5.62
C ARG A 597 34.11 10.31 4.37
N GLU A 598 34.84 10.32 3.28
CA GLU A 598 34.40 10.81 1.97
C GLU A 598 33.19 10.00 1.47
N ASP A 599 33.27 8.68 1.57
CA ASP A 599 32.19 7.76 1.23
C ASP A 599 30.96 8.02 2.12
N LEU A 600 31.16 8.23 3.42
CA LEU A 600 30.09 8.53 4.36
C LEU A 600 29.39 9.85 4.02
N VAL A 601 30.13 10.89 3.66
CA VAL A 601 29.57 12.18 3.22
C VAL A 601 28.78 12.00 1.92
N ALA A 602 29.29 11.26 0.96
CA ALA A 602 28.58 10.95 -0.28
C ALA A 602 27.25 10.24 -0.01
N VAL A 603 27.23 9.25 0.88
CA VAL A 603 26.00 8.54 1.30
C VAL A 603 25.01 9.52 1.94
N VAL A 604 25.47 10.40 2.81
CA VAL A 604 24.61 11.37 3.53
C VAL A 604 23.98 12.40 2.57
N CYS A 605 24.71 12.82 1.55
CA CYS A 605 24.22 13.75 0.53
C CYS A 605 23.35 13.10 -0.55
N HIS A 606 23.24 11.76 -0.57
CA HIS A 606 22.37 11.04 -1.49
C HIS A 606 20.96 10.87 -0.91
N GLN A 607 19.90 11.04 -1.71
CA GLN A 607 18.51 10.97 -1.25
C GLN A 607 18.21 9.70 -0.44
N LYS A 608 18.42 8.53 -1.03
CA LYS A 608 18.17 7.24 -0.37
C LYS A 608 19.19 6.96 0.75
N GLY A 609 20.43 7.41 0.57
CA GLY A 609 21.48 7.31 1.58
C GLY A 609 21.17 8.12 2.84
N SER A 610 20.66 9.32 2.69
CA SER A 610 20.18 10.14 3.81
C SER A 610 19.07 9.44 4.59
N GLN A 611 18.08 8.85 3.89
CA GLN A 611 17.01 8.09 4.53
C GLN A 611 17.55 6.87 5.30
N PHE A 612 18.54 6.17 4.74
CA PHE A 612 19.22 5.08 5.43
C PHE A 612 19.94 5.59 6.69
N MET A 613 20.65 6.70 6.61
CA MET A 613 21.39 7.26 7.75
C MET A 613 20.46 7.76 8.85
N GLN A 614 19.34 8.38 8.51
CA GLN A 614 18.30 8.74 9.49
C GLN A 614 17.82 7.49 10.23
N GLN A 615 17.57 6.39 9.51
CA GLN A 615 17.16 5.13 10.11
C GLN A 615 18.25 4.52 10.99
N TYR A 616 19.51 4.55 10.54
CA TYR A 616 20.66 4.12 11.37
C TYR A 616 20.75 4.90 12.68
N ILE A 617 20.58 6.23 12.62
CA ILE A 617 20.63 7.09 13.82
C ILE A 617 19.54 6.70 14.82
N LYS A 618 18.31 6.47 14.35
CA LYS A 618 17.20 6.03 15.18
C LYS A 618 17.49 4.69 15.86
N VAL A 619 17.99 3.71 15.12
CA VAL A 619 18.34 2.40 15.64
C VAL A 619 19.52 2.46 16.62
N ALA A 620 20.54 3.24 16.30
CA ALA A 620 21.70 3.42 17.16
C ALA A 620 21.33 4.12 18.49
N ALA A 621 20.41 5.07 18.46
CA ALA A 621 19.86 5.70 19.66
C ALA A 621 19.13 4.69 20.55
N LEU A 622 18.35 3.78 19.95
CA LEU A 622 17.66 2.71 20.68
C LEU A 622 18.62 1.66 21.26
N ALA A 623 19.73 1.37 20.58
CA ALA A 623 20.70 0.34 21.00
C ALA A 623 21.63 0.78 22.15
N THR A 624 21.72 2.08 22.46
CA THR A 624 22.64 2.61 23.48
C THR A 624 22.17 2.27 24.91
N PRO A 625 22.94 1.58 25.78
CA PRO A 625 22.51 1.15 27.09
C PRO A 625 22.21 2.34 28.04
N THR A 626 21.14 2.20 28.84
CA THR A 626 20.62 3.23 29.73
C THR A 626 21.49 3.46 31.00
N SER A 627 22.51 2.62 31.25
CA SER A 627 23.31 2.69 32.47
C SER A 627 24.13 3.98 32.63
N ALA A 628 24.27 4.75 31.54
CA ALA A 628 25.01 6.03 31.57
C ALA A 628 24.16 7.25 31.98
N ALA A 629 22.83 7.09 32.18
CA ALA A 629 21.93 8.24 32.36
C ALA A 629 21.69 8.62 33.84
N THR A 630 22.09 7.80 34.83
CA THR A 630 21.76 7.99 36.22
C THR A 630 22.86 8.61 37.10
N ALA A 631 24.06 8.71 36.63
CA ALA A 631 25.11 9.37 37.39
C ALA A 631 25.99 10.17 36.45
N GLY A 632 26.15 11.46 36.64
CA GLY A 632 27.03 12.42 36.03
C GLY A 632 28.30 12.01 35.24
N ASP A 633 28.38 10.80 34.76
CA ASP A 633 29.52 10.22 34.05
C ASP A 633 29.39 10.49 32.53
N ASN A 634 29.87 11.68 32.13
CA ASN A 634 30.06 12.07 30.72
C ASN A 634 31.00 11.13 29.94
N ALA A 635 31.64 10.16 30.60
CA ALA A 635 32.62 9.26 29.98
C ALA A 635 31.98 8.13 29.10
N GLY A 636 30.74 7.68 29.43
CA GLY A 636 30.01 6.68 28.67
C GLY A 636 29.51 7.19 27.31
N ASP A 637 29.06 8.41 27.25
CA ASP A 637 28.52 9.09 26.06
C ASP A 637 29.61 9.32 24.99
N ALA A 638 30.86 9.55 25.41
CA ALA A 638 31.97 9.81 24.51
C ALA A 638 32.32 8.63 23.57
N LYS A 639 31.90 7.41 23.89
CA LYS A 639 32.17 6.17 23.14
C LYS A 639 30.95 5.64 22.36
N GLY A 640 29.79 6.27 22.49
CA GLY A 640 28.54 5.83 21.83
C GLY A 640 28.61 5.90 20.30
N PRO A 641 27.78 5.08 19.57
CA PRO A 641 27.79 5.04 18.10
C PRO A 641 27.45 6.40 17.48
N LEU A 642 26.51 7.15 18.04
CA LEU A 642 26.14 8.48 17.53
C LEU A 642 27.24 9.51 17.73
N MET A 643 28.00 9.45 18.83
CA MET A 643 29.15 10.32 19.03
C MET A 643 30.28 9.99 18.03
N ARG A 644 30.51 8.69 17.74
CA ARG A 644 31.49 8.30 16.69
C ARG A 644 31.06 8.82 15.33
N LEU A 645 29.80 8.67 14.96
CA LEU A 645 29.24 9.21 13.73
C LEU A 645 29.41 10.73 13.65
N PHE A 646 29.03 11.46 14.70
CA PHE A 646 29.18 12.91 14.78
C PHE A 646 30.65 13.35 14.56
N ARG A 647 31.61 12.74 15.27
CA ARG A 647 33.03 13.08 15.13
C ARG A 647 33.56 12.89 13.71
N ARG A 648 33.07 11.87 13.01
CA ARG A 648 33.45 11.60 11.62
C ARG A 648 32.88 12.63 10.64
N LEU A 649 31.71 13.19 10.94
CA LEU A 649 31.02 14.17 10.09
C LEU A 649 31.31 15.63 10.49
N GLN A 650 31.84 15.86 11.69
CA GLN A 650 31.98 17.20 12.30
C GLN A 650 32.68 18.21 11.38
N SER A 651 33.77 17.82 10.73
CA SER A 651 34.52 18.69 9.83
C SER A 651 33.81 18.97 8.48
N SER A 652 32.76 18.21 8.14
CA SER A 652 31.96 18.40 6.93
C SER A 652 30.61 19.08 7.23
N LEU A 653 30.31 19.44 8.49
CA LEU A 653 29.02 20.02 8.87
C LEU A 653 28.68 21.27 8.08
N SER A 654 29.69 22.12 7.82
CA SER A 654 29.51 23.32 7.00
C SER A 654 29.01 23.04 5.57
N THR A 655 29.28 21.86 5.03
CA THR A 655 28.75 21.42 3.73
C THR A 655 27.39 20.73 3.89
N LEU A 656 27.28 19.85 4.89
CA LEU A 656 26.08 19.02 5.09
C LEU A 656 24.82 19.81 5.38
N ILE A 657 24.89 20.91 6.10
CA ILE A 657 23.71 21.74 6.45
C ILE A 657 23.13 22.51 5.26
N TYR A 658 23.91 22.70 4.18
CA TYR A 658 23.46 23.34 2.95
C TYR A 658 22.95 22.32 1.92
N ASP A 659 23.21 21.03 2.13
CA ASP A 659 22.72 19.97 1.27
C ASP A 659 21.28 19.60 1.62
N LYS A 660 20.43 19.46 0.60
CA LYS A 660 19.00 19.19 0.74
C LYS A 660 18.71 17.92 1.54
N TYR A 661 19.49 16.86 1.34
CA TYR A 661 19.25 15.55 1.93
C TYR A 661 20.02 15.38 3.25
N ALA A 662 21.27 15.85 3.31
CA ALA A 662 22.09 15.75 4.49
C ALA A 662 21.52 16.57 5.67
N ALA A 663 20.85 17.68 5.39
CA ALA A 663 20.15 18.50 6.38
C ALA A 663 19.20 17.67 7.26
N PHE A 664 18.38 16.81 6.67
CA PHE A 664 17.45 15.93 7.41
C PHE A 664 18.18 14.92 8.32
N MET A 665 19.35 14.45 7.90
CA MET A 665 20.15 13.57 8.74
C MET A 665 20.72 14.31 9.94
N VAL A 666 21.16 15.56 9.78
CA VAL A 666 21.66 16.40 10.88
C VAL A 666 20.53 16.71 11.89
N GLU A 667 19.33 17.05 11.41
CA GLU A 667 18.13 17.23 12.23
C GLU A 667 17.83 15.95 13.04
N THR A 668 17.78 14.81 12.37
CA THR A 668 17.51 13.50 13.01
C THR A 668 18.60 13.16 14.05
N LEU A 669 19.86 13.47 13.76
CA LEU A 669 20.95 13.26 14.72
C LEU A 669 20.74 14.10 16.00
N TYR A 670 20.33 15.35 15.84
CA TYR A 670 19.99 16.19 16.99
C TYR A 670 18.80 15.65 17.77
N GLU A 671 17.73 15.26 17.09
CA GLU A 671 16.50 14.76 17.74
C GLU A 671 16.75 13.50 18.56
N CYS A 672 17.47 12.53 17.99
CA CYS A 672 17.66 11.20 18.58
C CYS A 672 18.86 11.07 19.54
N ALA A 673 19.77 12.02 19.54
CA ALA A 673 21.03 11.92 20.29
C ALA A 673 20.85 12.16 21.81
N SER A 674 21.82 11.65 22.57
CA SER A 674 21.98 11.99 24.01
C SER A 674 22.35 13.46 24.20
N LEU A 675 22.18 13.96 25.42
CA LEU A 675 22.48 15.37 25.75
C LEU A 675 23.89 15.78 25.36
N GLY A 676 24.88 14.91 25.62
CA GLY A 676 26.28 15.19 25.28
C GLY A 676 26.54 15.32 23.78
N VAL A 677 25.88 14.49 22.96
CA VAL A 677 25.98 14.57 21.49
C VAL A 677 25.24 15.79 20.96
N LYS A 678 24.04 16.10 21.50
CA LYS A 678 23.27 17.32 21.16
C LYS A 678 24.12 18.57 21.41
N GLU A 679 24.72 18.66 22.59
CA GLU A 679 25.56 19.81 22.96
C GLU A 679 26.80 19.93 22.06
N ALA A 680 27.46 18.81 21.74
CA ALA A 680 28.61 18.78 20.84
C ALA A 680 28.24 19.24 19.42
N LEU A 681 27.09 18.78 18.92
CA LEU A 681 26.56 19.17 17.60
C LEU A 681 26.22 20.66 17.55
N VAL A 682 25.48 21.17 18.54
CA VAL A 682 25.12 22.59 18.60
C VAL A 682 26.36 23.48 18.72
N LYS A 683 27.33 23.12 19.56
CA LYS A 683 28.62 23.83 19.65
C LYS A 683 29.34 23.89 18.30
N ALA A 684 29.29 22.82 17.49
CA ALA A 684 29.90 22.81 16.16
C ALA A 684 29.11 23.65 15.14
N LEU A 685 27.79 23.82 15.34
CA LEU A 685 26.94 24.67 14.48
C LEU A 685 27.00 26.16 14.80
N VAL A 686 27.36 26.56 16.05
CA VAL A 686 27.40 27.97 16.48
C VAL A 686 28.28 28.86 15.58
N PRO A 687 29.52 28.49 15.21
CA PRO A 687 30.34 29.31 14.31
C PRO A 687 29.63 29.57 12.97
N ILE A 688 29.05 28.50 12.38
CA ILE A 688 28.38 28.57 11.08
C ILE A 688 27.14 29.50 11.19
N TYR A 689 26.38 29.40 12.28
CA TYR A 689 25.25 30.28 12.57
C TYR A 689 25.67 31.76 12.68
N GLN A 690 26.78 32.02 13.36
CA GLN A 690 27.32 33.38 13.50
C GLN A 690 27.77 33.98 12.16
N ASP A 691 28.39 33.15 11.31
CA ASP A 691 28.81 33.58 9.97
C ASP A 691 27.61 33.81 9.05
N MET A 692 26.56 33.00 9.14
CA MET A 692 25.30 33.23 8.43
C MET A 692 24.62 34.54 8.82
N ARG A 693 24.66 34.90 10.10
CA ARG A 693 24.13 36.20 10.59
C ARG A 693 24.95 37.40 10.10
N LYS A 694 26.26 37.29 10.03
CA LYS A 694 27.13 38.38 9.49
C LYS A 694 26.86 38.62 7.99
N LEU A 695 26.54 37.56 7.24
CA LEU A 695 26.25 37.63 5.81
C LEU A 695 24.80 38.05 5.48
N SER A 696 23.92 38.13 6.48
CA SER A 696 22.63 38.79 6.33
C SER A 696 22.86 40.28 6.48
N PRO A 697 22.81 41.10 5.40
CA PRO A 697 22.89 42.54 5.55
C PRO A 697 21.79 42.95 6.51
N SER A 698 22.15 43.69 7.55
CA SER A 698 21.21 44.33 8.46
C SER A 698 20.17 45.07 7.60
N ALA A 699 19.03 44.43 7.35
CA ALA A 699 17.82 45.14 6.93
C ALA A 699 17.56 46.13 8.09
N GLY A 700 18.03 47.36 7.88
CA GLY A 700 17.87 48.44 8.83
C GLY A 700 16.43 48.43 9.30
N VAL A 701 16.31 48.60 10.59
CA VAL A 701 15.08 48.85 11.33
C VAL A 701 14.24 49.86 10.55
N ALA A 702 13.31 49.40 9.78
CA ALA A 702 12.21 50.15 9.21
C ALA A 702 10.96 49.31 9.29
N GLY A 703 10.17 49.54 10.36
CA GLY A 703 8.74 49.31 10.40
C GLY A 703 8.30 47.88 10.06
N ALA A 704 8.36 46.93 11.00
CA ALA A 704 7.53 45.76 10.92
C ALA A 704 6.07 46.20 11.08
N PRO A 705 5.19 45.96 10.08
CA PRO A 705 3.75 46.00 10.35
C PRO A 705 3.44 44.89 11.35
N ALA A 706 2.75 45.28 12.44
CA ALA A 706 2.20 44.35 13.41
C ALA A 706 1.36 43.30 12.64
N ALA A 707 1.84 42.08 12.60
CA ALA A 707 1.08 40.96 12.08
C ALA A 707 -0.05 40.70 13.08
N SER A 708 -1.26 40.94 12.62
CA SER A 708 -2.49 40.49 13.28
C SER A 708 -2.42 38.97 13.42
N GLU A 709 -2.54 38.54 14.66
CA GLU A 709 -2.80 37.16 15.03
C GLU A 709 -4.22 36.79 14.55
N ASP A 710 -4.35 36.31 13.32
CA ASP A 710 -5.50 35.51 12.92
C ASP A 710 -4.93 34.19 12.36
N GLY A 711 -5.03 33.17 13.22
CA GLY A 711 -4.57 31.83 12.97
C GLY A 711 -5.44 31.15 11.92
N VAL A 712 -4.84 30.79 10.82
CA VAL A 712 -5.29 29.68 9.98
C VAL A 712 -4.13 28.70 9.90
N GLU A 713 -4.22 27.64 10.70
CA GLU A 713 -3.39 26.44 10.55
C GLU A 713 -3.70 25.80 9.20
N HIS A 714 -2.91 26.14 8.20
CA HIS A 714 -2.81 25.28 7.01
C HIS A 714 -1.98 24.04 7.36
N ALA A 715 -2.67 22.92 7.54
CA ALA A 715 -2.04 21.62 7.52
C ALA A 715 -1.24 21.46 6.21
N PRO A 716 -0.02 20.91 6.26
CA PRO A 716 0.74 20.64 5.04
C PRO A 716 -0.01 19.59 4.23
N GLN A 717 -0.51 19.96 3.05
CA GLN A 717 -0.97 19.04 2.04
C GLN A 717 0.18 18.08 1.71
N GLU A 718 -0.03 16.80 1.93
CA GLU A 718 0.81 15.75 1.37
C GLU A 718 0.79 15.92 -0.17
N PRO A 719 1.96 15.89 -0.83
CA PRO A 719 2.00 15.91 -2.28
C PRO A 719 1.30 14.66 -2.79
N ALA A 720 0.26 14.86 -3.59
CA ALA A 720 -0.42 13.82 -4.34
C ALA A 720 0.63 12.92 -5.01
N THR A 721 0.49 11.62 -4.83
CA THR A 721 1.26 10.59 -5.52
C THR A 721 1.08 10.78 -7.02
N ALA A 722 2.02 11.44 -7.67
CA ALA A 722 2.12 11.44 -9.11
C ALA A 722 2.44 10.01 -9.55
N GLU A 723 1.58 9.45 -10.37
CA GLU A 723 1.83 8.21 -11.10
C GLU A 723 3.18 8.35 -11.83
N GLU A 724 4.14 7.51 -11.43
CA GLU A 724 5.44 7.39 -12.08
C GLU A 724 5.24 6.78 -13.49
N GLY A 725 5.00 7.66 -14.46
CA GLY A 725 5.27 7.35 -15.86
C GLY A 725 6.78 7.25 -16.01
N GLU A 726 7.30 6.05 -16.24
CA GLU A 726 8.68 5.79 -16.60
C GLU A 726 9.04 6.50 -17.92
N ALA A 727 9.55 7.71 -17.80
CA ALA A 727 10.38 8.33 -18.80
C ALA A 727 11.74 8.62 -18.14
N ALA A 728 12.64 7.64 -18.23
CA ALA A 728 14.03 7.78 -17.82
C ALA A 728 14.76 8.76 -18.76
N GLY A 729 14.55 10.04 -18.56
CA GLY A 729 15.43 11.09 -19.03
C GLY A 729 16.30 11.53 -17.85
N ASN A 730 17.62 11.38 -17.95
CA ASN A 730 18.62 11.95 -17.06
C ASN A 730 18.43 13.47 -16.94
N ALA A 731 17.49 13.90 -16.11
CA ALA A 731 17.44 15.28 -15.67
C ALA A 731 18.58 15.45 -14.66
N GLU A 732 19.68 16.06 -15.04
CA GLU A 732 20.67 16.64 -14.14
C GLU A 732 19.91 17.43 -13.07
N VAL A 733 19.92 16.91 -11.84
CA VAL A 733 19.29 17.56 -10.69
C VAL A 733 20.03 18.88 -10.49
N ALA A 734 19.44 19.97 -10.94
CA ALA A 734 20.00 21.30 -10.81
C ALA A 734 20.36 21.55 -9.34
N SER A 735 21.61 21.94 -9.09
CA SER A 735 22.10 22.29 -7.76
C SER A 735 21.20 23.38 -7.15
N PRO A 736 20.78 23.26 -5.89
CA PRO A 736 19.90 24.23 -5.25
C PRO A 736 20.51 25.65 -5.31
N SER A 737 19.68 26.64 -5.55
CA SER A 737 20.14 28.02 -5.62
C SER A 737 20.78 28.47 -4.29
N PRO A 738 21.72 29.44 -4.26
CA PRO A 738 22.34 29.92 -3.01
C PRO A 738 21.31 30.37 -1.97
N THR A 739 20.18 30.94 -2.40
CA THR A 739 19.07 31.33 -1.52
C THR A 739 18.39 30.12 -0.91
N GLN A 740 18.16 29.09 -1.69
CA GLN A 740 17.56 27.84 -1.21
C GLN A 740 18.50 27.10 -0.25
N GLN A 741 19.80 27.08 -0.51
CA GLN A 741 20.80 26.52 0.39
C GLN A 741 20.82 27.24 1.75
N ARG A 742 20.74 28.57 1.74
CA ARG A 742 20.65 29.36 2.99
C ARG A 742 19.38 29.08 3.77
N PHE A 743 18.26 28.93 3.08
CA PHE A 743 16.98 28.56 3.71
C PHE A 743 17.06 27.20 4.39
N ILE A 744 17.66 26.20 3.73
CA ILE A 744 17.88 24.87 4.29
C ILE A 744 18.72 24.97 5.56
N ALA A 745 19.87 25.65 5.49
CA ALA A 745 20.75 25.81 6.64
C ALA A 745 20.06 26.54 7.81
N TYR A 746 19.27 27.58 7.53
CA TYR A 746 18.49 28.27 8.56
C TYR A 746 17.47 27.33 9.23
N LYS A 747 16.81 26.48 8.47
CA LYS A 747 15.86 25.49 9.00
C LYS A 747 16.57 24.50 9.94
N VAL A 748 17.75 24.00 9.56
CA VAL A 748 18.57 23.12 10.42
C VAL A 748 18.94 23.84 11.73
N MET A 749 19.39 25.09 11.66
CA MET A 749 19.75 25.89 12.86
C MET A 749 18.55 26.06 13.80
N SER A 750 17.38 26.32 13.24
CA SER A 750 16.13 26.46 14.02
C SER A 750 15.73 25.10 14.65
N ARG A 751 15.75 24.02 13.90
CA ARG A 751 15.41 22.68 14.39
C ARG A 751 16.38 22.17 15.46
N CYS A 752 17.67 22.46 15.32
CA CYS A 752 18.69 22.14 16.31
C CYS A 752 18.72 23.14 17.49
N CYS A 753 17.82 24.12 17.54
CA CYS A 753 17.70 25.12 18.59
C CYS A 753 19.03 25.90 18.86
N VAL A 754 19.81 26.16 17.80
CA VAL A 754 21.15 26.80 17.93
C VAL A 754 21.03 28.20 18.50
N GLU A 755 20.05 28.99 18.08
CA GLU A 755 19.81 30.35 18.59
C GLU A 755 19.47 30.32 20.09
N GLN A 756 18.60 29.37 20.51
CA GLN A 756 18.27 29.20 21.91
C GLN A 756 19.50 28.82 22.75
N TYR A 757 20.38 27.97 22.23
CA TYR A 757 21.63 27.61 22.89
C TYR A 757 22.55 28.82 23.09
N VAL A 758 22.66 29.71 22.06
CA VAL A 758 23.52 30.89 22.11
C VAL A 758 22.99 31.94 23.12
N HIS A 759 21.67 32.17 23.14
CA HIS A 759 21.07 33.25 23.93
C HIS A 759 20.48 32.81 25.26
N ARG A 760 20.05 31.57 25.41
CA ARG A 760 19.33 31.01 26.57
C ARG A 760 19.74 29.58 26.84
N LYS A 761 21.01 29.36 27.16
CA LYS A 761 21.58 28.01 27.31
C LYS A 761 20.83 27.14 28.33
N GLU A 762 20.34 27.71 29.42
CA GLU A 762 19.59 26.96 30.45
C GLU A 762 18.26 26.44 29.93
N ASP A 763 17.52 27.25 29.16
CA ASP A 763 16.25 26.84 28.58
C ASP A 763 16.48 25.77 27.51
N TRP A 764 17.53 25.92 26.70
CA TRP A 764 17.94 24.88 25.75
C TRP A 764 18.26 23.57 26.48
N THR A 765 18.99 23.61 27.61
CA THR A 765 19.34 22.41 28.38
C THR A 765 18.09 21.70 28.89
N LYS A 766 17.10 22.45 29.42
CA LYS A 766 15.82 21.91 29.86
C LYS A 766 15.07 21.22 28.72
N LEU A 767 14.99 21.84 27.54
CA LEU A 767 14.35 21.28 26.36
C LEU A 767 15.06 20.00 25.90
N ALA A 768 16.40 20.04 25.78
CA ALA A 768 17.19 18.90 25.36
C ALA A 768 17.06 17.71 26.33
N LEU A 769 16.98 17.95 27.64
CA LEU A 769 16.73 16.91 28.65
C LEU A 769 15.36 16.26 28.48
N ARG A 770 14.30 17.04 28.23
CA ARG A 770 12.95 16.53 27.96
C ARG A 770 12.93 15.62 26.73
N GLN A 771 13.58 16.04 25.64
CA GLN A 771 13.72 15.22 24.44
C GLN A 771 14.46 13.92 24.72
N CYS A 772 15.52 13.92 25.53
CA CYS A 772 16.22 12.72 25.94
C CYS A 772 15.34 11.79 26.79
N GLN A 773 14.49 12.31 27.68
CA GLN A 773 13.53 11.53 28.43
C GLN A 773 12.52 10.81 27.53
N VAL A 774 11.99 11.51 26.51
CA VAL A 774 11.09 10.93 25.50
C VAL A 774 11.76 9.74 24.80
N GLN A 775 13.00 9.91 24.36
CA GLN A 775 13.76 8.85 23.70
C GLN A 775 14.04 7.65 24.62
N GLN A 776 14.28 7.87 25.89
CA GLN A 776 14.46 6.81 26.86
C GLN A 776 13.16 6.02 27.13
N LEU A 777 12.02 6.71 27.19
CA LEU A 777 10.72 6.07 27.34
C LEU A 777 10.34 5.25 26.11
N LEU A 778 10.51 5.80 24.91
CA LEU A 778 10.32 5.08 23.66
C LEU A 778 11.17 3.82 23.60
N ARG A 779 12.41 3.91 24.00
CA ARG A 779 13.30 2.76 24.06
C ARG A 779 12.76 1.66 24.97
N ARG A 780 12.34 2.00 26.19
CA ARG A 780 11.74 1.02 27.12
C ARG A 780 10.52 0.35 26.51
N MET A 781 9.66 1.13 25.83
CA MET A 781 8.45 0.62 25.19
C MET A 781 8.73 -0.28 23.99
N LEU A 782 9.76 0.04 23.18
CA LEU A 782 10.06 -0.67 21.94
C LEU A 782 10.99 -1.90 22.14
N LEU A 783 11.75 -1.93 23.23
CA LEU A 783 12.71 -2.99 23.56
C LEU A 783 12.32 -3.77 24.81
N SER A 784 11.24 -3.42 25.51
CA SER A 784 10.69 -4.26 26.58
C SER A 784 10.07 -5.49 25.91
N GLU A 785 10.78 -6.61 26.02
CA GLU A 785 10.31 -7.94 25.65
C GLU A 785 9.20 -8.43 26.59
#